data_840e973b14551a0f29c48ce5d1f130d0
#
_entry.id   840e973b14551a0f29c48ce5d1f130d0
#
_cell.length_a   1.000
_cell.length_b   1.000
_cell.length_c   1.000
_cell.angle_alpha   90.00
_cell.angle_beta   90.00
_cell.angle_gamma   90.00
#
_symmetry.space_group_name_H-M   'P 1'
#
loop_
_entity.id
_entity.type
_entity.pdbx_description
1 polymer ?
#
loop_
_entity_poly.entity_id
_entity_poly.type
_entity_poly.pdbx_seq_one_letter_code
_entity_poly.pdbx_strand_id
1 'polypeptide(L)'
;MSKIWVLACLVAGLLVWGACHAETPRFAFTSSERRGVINANGIRFVIMPDPTTSLVEVDVHYEVGAREDPEGKAGLAHLVEHLMFQTRPDGPDTQPLFQNILDMATFMNAFTTEDMTHYNTTVHSDNLDAMLKIEAMRMFYAADLPPFGCSTLKKSEFEREREVVRNEIRAGSSADKYVEQLVAAQLYPQHHAYSRETGGNDAQIASASLADACTFMKEYYAPSRATIVIAGGVDVDEAVKDIEKWFGKLPKRAAAPRVEPKPFTIALHSKQEIEADVERPVLYIAWPLPAGNTPDGEAAQFGIQGAFARISQKAEEYGFAYSVRPAFFGGELAPIFGVKIQLKGLDKVDEALEFAKSAASQAYRGWDEGTSEDLEEQKNLQKADLIQSLEPLPSRTLTVSSMVQFDKEFDFNSTGQYLFHALDKIEKFDGVRIARVVKSALEWDKAGIVLVKPSSSGLKGDTRSKVNFSVSTDAGVNAAAIDPEVAKQEARHPFKLGTQAKGLAGATRFTMGNGMEVIMLQQKSMPIAHVELRFKNVGEAATPDSAVAAGAAAFLRRPPNITGDDALSKTGVNVRCQANEDAVICDSHGVNIYLDVMVKGLERLITAGEYNQEQLERWQKRESEDLKLHSTLEMNEYIRQATAAVYGPDHPYTKNAVLSPSATSKVHLDALKDFRAKHYTAGNATLIMVGNFDLKDAEKLAKDTFGGWDKGTIAKPVESTPFKRSGPSFIGVTKDKVDQQVTAVISYPSTPGVDGQEGARRVLAEMLDERAQNVRFKRGSTYGLYFRRAQHIGPSEYTLVGGARLGGTMDAERAGESIKAIRDSLDDLRKGDADFDVDFVRARRTLISKLLGESTVTEDLARTLGYISNYGQELDFNNKVLQEIAAVSPAQIRALIKTELDPNNEVVVMLGDKAHVEKAFADAGIKDTKIVEPDFKK
;
A
#
# COMPACT_ATOMS: atom_id res chain seq x y z
N MET A 1 28.84 8.05 -68.46
CA MET A 1 28.31 8.87 -67.31
C MET A 1 27.13 8.21 -66.55
N SER A 2 26.86 6.92 -66.70
CA SER A 2 25.69 6.27 -66.05
C SER A 2 26.01 5.23 -65.00
N LYS A 3 27.31 5.04 -64.63
CA LYS A 3 27.68 4.10 -63.56
C LYS A 3 28.11 4.75 -62.23
N ILE A 4 28.25 6.08 -62.18
CA ILE A 4 28.65 6.84 -60.95
C ILE A 4 27.42 7.24 -60.15
N TRP A 5 26.25 7.39 -60.77
CA TRP A 5 25.02 7.73 -60.05
C TRP A 5 24.36 6.56 -59.29
N VAL A 6 24.58 5.34 -59.71
CA VAL A 6 24.04 4.14 -59.03
C VAL A 6 24.83 3.82 -57.73
N LEU A 7 26.13 4.17 -57.70
CA LEU A 7 26.93 3.96 -56.50
C LEU A 7 26.69 5.04 -55.45
N ALA A 8 26.31 6.27 -55.82
CA ALA A 8 25.98 7.35 -54.91
C ALA A 8 24.59 7.12 -54.22
N CYS A 9 23.63 6.53 -54.94
CA CYS A 9 22.33 6.18 -54.36
C CYS A 9 22.40 4.95 -53.45
N LEU A 10 23.31 4.02 -53.67
CA LEU A 10 23.54 2.85 -52.81
C LEU A 10 24.29 3.22 -51.48
N VAL A 11 25.20 4.18 -51.56
CA VAL A 11 25.91 4.67 -50.35
C VAL A 11 25.04 5.62 -49.53
N ALA A 12 24.17 6.41 -50.17
CA ALA A 12 23.16 7.22 -49.43
C ALA A 12 22.06 6.36 -48.80
N GLY A 13 21.65 5.24 -49.45
CA GLY A 13 20.71 4.27 -48.90
C GLY A 13 21.28 3.48 -47.73
N LEU A 14 22.58 3.19 -47.71
CA LEU A 14 23.28 2.52 -46.58
C LEU A 14 23.59 3.45 -45.43
N LEU A 15 23.70 4.77 -45.64
CA LEU A 15 23.86 5.77 -44.60
C LEU A 15 22.54 6.18 -43.93
N VAL A 16 21.40 5.97 -44.59
CA VAL A 16 20.06 6.21 -44.00
C VAL A 16 19.55 4.98 -43.26
N TRP A 17 20.03 3.77 -43.60
CA TRP A 17 19.70 2.54 -42.87
C TRP A 17 20.56 2.32 -41.58
N GLY A 18 21.67 3.05 -41.41
CA GLY A 18 22.50 3.02 -40.24
C GLY A 18 22.10 4.01 -39.13
N ALA A 19 21.07 4.83 -39.38
CA ALA A 19 20.68 5.92 -38.45
C ALA A 19 19.33 5.69 -37.74
N CYS A 20 18.75 4.47 -37.78
CA CYS A 20 17.51 4.14 -37.09
C CYS A 20 17.64 2.92 -36.15
N HIS A 21 18.82 2.63 -35.65
CA HIS A 21 18.93 1.93 -34.38
C HIS A 21 19.06 3.05 -33.36
N ALA A 22 17.92 3.51 -32.84
CA ALA A 22 17.94 4.28 -31.60
C ALA A 22 18.69 3.44 -30.56
N GLU A 23 19.86 3.91 -30.13
CA GLU A 23 20.55 3.30 -28.99
C GLU A 23 19.51 3.20 -27.89
N THR A 24 19.34 2.00 -27.34
CA THR A 24 18.48 1.77 -26.19
C THR A 24 18.83 2.82 -25.13
N PRO A 25 17.88 3.62 -24.66
CA PRO A 25 18.18 4.71 -23.75
C PRO A 25 18.91 4.14 -22.55
N ARG A 26 20.16 4.54 -22.33
CA ARG A 26 20.92 4.14 -21.15
C ARG A 26 20.40 4.95 -19.98
N PHE A 27 19.75 4.29 -19.03
CA PHE A 27 19.30 4.91 -17.79
C PHE A 27 20.53 5.41 -17.02
N ALA A 28 20.66 6.73 -16.87
CA ALA A 28 21.71 7.33 -16.04
C ALA A 28 21.32 7.21 -14.58
N PHE A 29 21.80 6.18 -13.92
CA PHE A 29 21.60 5.94 -12.50
C PHE A 29 22.95 5.99 -11.79
N THR A 30 23.11 6.85 -10.78
CA THR A 30 24.32 6.96 -9.98
C THR A 30 24.01 6.57 -8.55
N SER A 31 24.09 5.29 -8.22
CA SER A 31 24.16 4.88 -6.81
C SER A 31 25.48 4.19 -6.54
N SER A 32 26.20 4.64 -5.52
CA SER A 32 27.33 3.93 -4.97
C SER A 32 26.82 2.90 -3.96
N GLU A 33 26.82 1.63 -4.34
CA GLU A 33 26.40 0.53 -3.48
C GLU A 33 27.62 -0.08 -2.79
N ARG A 34 27.52 -0.32 -1.47
CA ARG A 34 28.53 -1.01 -0.68
C ARG A 34 27.98 -2.31 -0.12
N ARG A 35 28.66 -3.41 -0.39
CA ARG A 35 28.31 -4.75 0.09
C ARG A 35 29.41 -5.33 0.95
N GLY A 36 29.06 -6.23 1.86
CA GLY A 36 30.05 -6.94 2.65
C GLY A 36 29.44 -8.06 3.50
N VAL A 37 30.35 -8.81 4.10
CA VAL A 37 30.05 -9.88 5.05
C VAL A 37 30.85 -9.65 6.32
N ILE A 38 30.21 -9.69 7.47
CA ILE A 38 30.90 -9.67 8.77
C ILE A 38 31.59 -11.02 8.95
N ASN A 39 32.92 -11.06 8.79
CA ASN A 39 33.72 -12.29 8.83
C ASN A 39 33.57 -13.09 10.14
N ALA A 40 33.29 -12.40 11.25
CA ALA A 40 33.17 -13.03 12.57
C ALA A 40 31.97 -13.99 12.68
N ASN A 41 30.84 -13.71 12.01
CA ASN A 41 29.58 -14.43 12.21
C ASN A 41 28.79 -14.71 10.93
N GLY A 42 29.14 -14.11 9.80
CA GLY A 42 28.54 -14.38 8.50
C GLY A 42 27.33 -13.50 8.15
N ILE A 43 27.02 -12.46 8.95
CA ILE A 43 25.96 -11.49 8.58
C ILE A 43 26.38 -10.76 7.32
N ARG A 44 25.44 -10.64 6.40
CA ARG A 44 25.60 -9.92 5.12
C ARG A 44 25.05 -8.52 5.27
N PHE A 45 25.59 -7.57 4.51
CA PHE A 45 25.01 -6.23 4.45
C PHE A 45 25.12 -5.62 3.05
N VAL A 46 24.15 -4.74 2.75
CA VAL A 46 24.11 -3.90 1.54
C VAL A 46 23.74 -2.48 1.97
N ILE A 47 24.51 -1.49 1.53
CA ILE A 47 24.29 -0.07 1.82
C ILE A 47 24.13 0.68 0.51
N MET A 48 23.03 1.41 0.36
CA MET A 48 22.66 2.19 -0.83
C MET A 48 22.44 3.66 -0.42
N PRO A 49 23.49 4.51 -0.49
CA PRO A 49 23.39 5.90 -0.10
C PRO A 49 22.52 6.70 -1.08
N ASP A 50 21.68 7.58 -0.52
CA ASP A 50 20.87 8.55 -1.25
C ASP A 50 21.01 9.93 -0.59
N PRO A 51 21.84 10.83 -1.14
CA PRO A 51 22.12 12.13 -0.52
C PRO A 51 20.96 13.13 -0.63
N THR A 52 19.90 12.78 -1.32
CA THR A 52 18.74 13.67 -1.53
C THR A 52 17.77 13.68 -0.36
N THR A 53 17.91 12.73 0.56
CA THR A 53 17.09 12.59 1.76
C THR A 53 17.91 12.58 3.04
N SER A 54 17.30 12.89 4.16
CA SER A 54 17.81 12.65 5.50
C SER A 54 17.16 11.43 6.18
N LEU A 55 16.26 10.74 5.48
CA LEU A 55 15.73 9.46 5.96
C LEU A 55 16.65 8.30 5.59
N VAL A 56 16.68 7.32 6.47
CA VAL A 56 17.38 6.05 6.26
C VAL A 56 16.41 4.91 6.55
N GLU A 57 16.27 4.03 5.59
CA GLU A 57 15.57 2.76 5.77
C GLU A 57 16.58 1.68 6.19
N VAL A 58 16.22 0.95 7.22
CA VAL A 58 16.95 -0.23 7.70
C VAL A 58 16.02 -1.44 7.59
N ASP A 59 16.36 -2.38 6.74
CA ASP A 59 15.70 -3.69 6.64
C ASP A 59 16.64 -4.77 7.18
N VAL A 60 16.20 -5.51 8.18
CA VAL A 60 16.86 -6.71 8.67
C VAL A 60 16.04 -7.91 8.25
N HIS A 61 16.56 -8.60 7.28
CA HIS A 61 15.93 -9.73 6.64
C HIS A 61 16.52 -11.05 7.16
N TYR A 62 15.65 -11.98 7.51
CA TYR A 62 16.01 -13.35 7.88
C TYR A 62 15.48 -14.33 6.84
N GLU A 63 16.34 -15.21 6.36
CA GLU A 63 15.97 -16.31 5.46
C GLU A 63 15.21 -17.42 6.21
N VAL A 64 14.07 -17.10 6.76
CA VAL A 64 13.16 -17.98 7.48
C VAL A 64 11.74 -17.46 7.31
N GLY A 65 10.80 -18.36 7.02
CA GLY A 65 9.38 -18.03 6.83
C GLY A 65 8.46 -19.18 7.18
N ALA A 66 7.22 -19.14 6.69
CA ALA A 66 6.20 -20.13 7.02
C ALA A 66 6.56 -21.55 6.57
N ARG A 67 7.43 -21.76 5.60
CA ARG A 67 7.87 -23.08 5.19
C ARG A 67 8.65 -23.83 6.27
N GLU A 68 9.28 -23.12 7.19
CA GLU A 68 9.98 -23.66 8.34
C GLU A 68 9.05 -23.96 9.52
N ASP A 69 7.76 -23.61 9.45
CA ASP A 69 6.81 -23.94 10.52
C ASP A 69 6.77 -25.44 10.78
N PRO A 70 6.84 -25.89 12.03
CA PRO A 70 6.68 -27.31 12.35
C PRO A 70 5.28 -27.82 11.98
N GLU A 71 5.16 -29.10 11.68
CA GLU A 71 3.87 -29.73 11.38
C GLU A 71 2.90 -29.53 12.56
N GLY A 72 1.68 -29.07 12.26
CA GLY A 72 0.67 -28.74 13.25
C GLY A 72 0.88 -27.40 13.98
N LYS A 73 1.80 -26.56 13.50
CA LYS A 73 2.11 -25.22 14.06
C LYS A 73 2.16 -24.15 12.97
N ALA A 74 1.33 -24.25 11.93
CA ALA A 74 1.28 -23.25 10.88
C ALA A 74 1.00 -21.84 11.45
N GLY A 75 1.81 -20.87 11.03
CA GLY A 75 1.81 -19.49 11.53
C GLY A 75 2.78 -19.23 12.70
N LEU A 76 3.60 -20.20 13.08
CA LEU A 76 4.58 -20.01 14.16
C LEU A 76 5.63 -18.97 13.76
N ALA A 77 6.10 -18.95 12.51
CA ALA A 77 7.01 -17.94 11.99
C ALA A 77 6.42 -16.53 12.12
N HIS A 78 5.13 -16.36 11.77
CA HIS A 78 4.41 -15.10 11.92
C HIS A 78 4.23 -14.70 13.40
N LEU A 79 3.88 -15.65 14.27
CA LEU A 79 3.83 -15.36 15.72
C LEU A 79 5.19 -14.94 16.26
N VAL A 80 6.28 -15.55 15.80
CA VAL A 80 7.65 -15.18 16.19
C VAL A 80 7.96 -13.76 15.73
N GLU A 81 7.55 -13.34 14.53
CA GLU A 81 7.67 -11.96 14.08
C GLU A 81 7.08 -10.98 15.11
N HIS A 82 5.82 -11.21 15.55
CA HIS A 82 5.19 -10.38 16.60
C HIS A 82 5.97 -10.38 17.92
N LEU A 83 6.42 -11.55 18.35
CA LEU A 83 7.15 -11.69 19.60
C LEU A 83 8.51 -10.97 19.61
N MET A 84 9.14 -10.84 18.42
CA MET A 84 10.41 -10.13 18.28
C MET A 84 10.28 -8.63 18.59
N PHE A 85 9.11 -8.04 18.53
CA PHE A 85 8.84 -6.67 18.96
C PHE A 85 8.66 -6.53 20.47
N GLN A 86 8.38 -7.62 21.17
CA GLN A 86 8.20 -7.66 22.62
C GLN A 86 9.52 -7.89 23.37
N THR A 87 10.62 -8.08 22.68
CA THR A 87 11.95 -8.23 23.27
C THR A 87 12.35 -6.96 24.00
N ARG A 88 13.19 -7.11 25.04
CA ARG A 88 13.62 -6.02 25.92
C ARG A 88 15.13 -5.90 25.93
N PRO A 89 15.70 -5.02 25.09
CA PRO A 89 17.15 -4.96 24.86
C PRO A 89 17.96 -4.55 26.11
N ASP A 90 17.35 -3.80 27.03
CA ASP A 90 18.02 -3.27 28.21
C ASP A 90 17.62 -4.00 29.51
N GLY A 91 16.82 -5.07 29.43
CA GLY A 91 16.46 -5.92 30.58
C GLY A 91 14.96 -6.13 30.76
N PRO A 92 14.55 -7.13 31.56
CA PRO A 92 13.17 -7.58 31.70
C PRO A 92 12.20 -6.52 32.26
N ASP A 93 12.72 -5.52 32.93
CA ASP A 93 11.94 -4.43 33.55
C ASP A 93 11.97 -3.13 32.71
N THR A 94 12.58 -3.16 31.54
CA THR A 94 12.64 -2.02 30.59
C THR A 94 11.48 -2.06 29.61
N GLN A 95 11.40 -1.05 28.74
CA GLN A 95 10.38 -1.00 27.70
C GLN A 95 10.62 -2.07 26.63
N PRO A 96 9.55 -2.60 25.98
CA PRO A 96 9.68 -3.45 24.82
C PRO A 96 10.38 -2.71 23.67
N LEU A 97 11.10 -3.43 22.84
CA LEU A 97 11.78 -2.93 21.64
C LEU A 97 10.85 -2.14 20.72
N PHE A 98 9.61 -2.58 20.59
CA PHE A 98 8.58 -1.88 19.86
C PHE A 98 8.44 -0.40 20.26
N GLN A 99 8.41 -0.11 21.57
CA GLN A 99 8.28 1.27 22.06
C GLN A 99 9.51 2.11 21.72
N ASN A 100 10.72 1.51 21.81
CA ASN A 100 11.95 2.20 21.45
C ASN A 100 12.00 2.56 19.97
N ILE A 101 11.45 1.69 19.10
CA ILE A 101 11.33 1.97 17.67
C ILE A 101 10.34 3.10 17.42
N LEU A 102 9.14 3.06 18.01
CA LEU A 102 8.13 4.11 17.88
C LEU A 102 8.66 5.49 18.26
N ASP A 103 9.55 5.55 19.25
CA ASP A 103 10.12 6.82 19.69
C ASP A 103 11.06 7.48 18.66
N MET A 104 11.55 6.76 17.65
CA MET A 104 12.50 7.29 16.66
C MET A 104 12.09 7.06 15.19
N ALA A 105 11.21 6.12 14.91
CA ALA A 105 10.82 5.76 13.55
C ALA A 105 9.79 6.73 12.97
N THR A 106 9.92 7.01 11.68
CA THR A 106 8.87 7.67 10.88
C THR A 106 7.96 6.65 10.21
N PHE A 107 8.47 5.44 10.01
CA PHE A 107 7.75 4.28 9.52
C PHE A 107 8.37 3.01 10.12
N MET A 108 7.54 2.03 10.40
CA MET A 108 7.95 0.72 10.87
C MET A 108 6.98 -0.32 10.36
N ASN A 109 7.51 -1.44 9.87
CA ASN A 109 6.72 -2.61 9.51
C ASN A 109 7.54 -3.89 9.72
N ALA A 110 6.86 -5.01 9.76
CA ALA A 110 7.44 -6.34 9.59
C ALA A 110 6.45 -7.23 8.88
N PHE A 111 6.94 -8.25 8.21
CA PHE A 111 6.08 -9.25 7.59
C PHE A 111 6.82 -10.57 7.38
N THR A 112 6.05 -11.62 7.44
CA THR A 112 6.49 -12.99 7.16
C THR A 112 5.87 -13.47 5.85
N THR A 113 6.72 -14.05 4.99
CA THR A 113 6.30 -14.77 3.79
C THR A 113 6.54 -16.26 3.96
N GLU A 114 6.35 -17.02 2.90
CA GLU A 114 6.72 -18.44 2.89
C GLU A 114 8.21 -18.65 3.12
N ASP A 115 9.07 -17.75 2.65
CA ASP A 115 10.50 -17.94 2.54
C ASP A 115 11.33 -17.04 3.45
N MET A 116 10.78 -15.96 3.98
CA MET A 116 11.54 -14.93 4.68
C MET A 116 10.70 -14.13 5.68
N THR A 117 11.38 -13.52 6.64
CA THR A 117 10.81 -12.56 7.58
C THR A 117 11.62 -11.28 7.54
N HIS A 118 10.96 -10.14 7.41
CA HIS A 118 11.55 -8.81 7.35
C HIS A 118 11.16 -7.97 8.57
N TYR A 119 12.11 -7.15 9.01
CA TYR A 119 11.88 -6.06 9.98
C TYR A 119 12.43 -4.79 9.35
N ASN A 120 11.55 -3.92 8.91
CA ASN A 120 11.95 -2.71 8.20
C ASN A 120 11.47 -1.46 8.92
N THR A 121 12.38 -0.50 9.04
CA THR A 121 12.17 0.72 9.83
C THR A 121 12.84 1.91 9.14
N THR A 122 12.06 2.96 8.90
CA THR A 122 12.59 4.25 8.43
C THR A 122 12.84 5.16 9.63
N VAL A 123 14.05 5.67 9.74
CA VAL A 123 14.47 6.63 10.76
C VAL A 123 15.14 7.85 10.13
N HIS A 124 15.27 8.95 10.89
CA HIS A 124 16.19 10.01 10.51
C HIS A 124 17.65 9.53 10.59
N SER A 125 18.53 9.99 9.70
CA SER A 125 19.93 9.57 9.64
C SER A 125 20.68 9.66 10.98
N ASP A 126 20.36 10.66 11.80
CA ASP A 126 20.93 10.83 13.15
C ASP A 126 20.59 9.68 14.11
N ASN A 127 19.56 8.89 13.80
CA ASN A 127 19.12 7.77 14.62
C ASN A 127 19.63 6.41 14.09
N LEU A 128 20.42 6.38 13.03
CA LEU A 128 20.88 5.12 12.40
C LEU A 128 21.66 4.24 13.39
N ASP A 129 22.64 4.79 14.12
CA ASP A 129 23.41 4.03 15.13
C ASP A 129 22.51 3.42 16.22
N ALA A 130 21.53 4.18 16.69
CA ALA A 130 20.56 3.69 17.68
C ALA A 130 19.66 2.58 17.11
N MET A 131 19.23 2.70 15.85
CA MET A 131 18.40 1.69 15.18
C MET A 131 19.19 0.40 14.95
N LEU A 132 20.45 0.50 14.49
CA LEU A 132 21.31 -0.66 14.32
C LEU A 132 21.60 -1.38 15.66
N LYS A 133 21.74 -0.62 16.75
CA LYS A 133 21.81 -1.20 18.10
C LYS A 133 20.56 -2.01 18.43
N ILE A 134 19.37 -1.46 18.17
CA ILE A 134 18.09 -2.13 18.43
C ILE A 134 18.00 -3.44 17.67
N GLU A 135 18.31 -3.42 16.37
CA GLU A 135 18.26 -4.63 15.52
C GLU A 135 19.30 -5.69 15.95
N ALA A 136 20.49 -5.28 16.34
CA ALA A 136 21.48 -6.20 16.89
C ALA A 136 20.97 -6.84 18.22
N MET A 137 20.35 -6.06 19.10
CA MET A 137 19.77 -6.58 20.33
C MET A 137 18.63 -7.55 20.07
N ARG A 138 17.76 -7.30 19.05
CA ARG A 138 16.75 -8.26 18.59
C ARG A 138 17.39 -9.61 18.25
N MET A 139 18.52 -9.59 17.56
CA MET A 139 19.23 -10.80 17.15
C MET A 139 19.90 -11.52 18.34
N PHE A 140 20.47 -10.78 19.30
CA PHE A 140 20.97 -11.34 20.57
C PHE A 140 19.85 -12.07 21.34
N TYR A 141 18.66 -11.46 21.39
CA TYR A 141 17.51 -12.03 22.07
C TYR A 141 17.04 -13.34 21.44
N ALA A 142 16.95 -13.38 20.12
CA ALA A 142 16.58 -14.58 19.37
C ALA A 142 17.60 -15.72 19.56
N ALA A 143 18.85 -15.39 19.81
CA ALA A 143 19.91 -16.35 20.10
C ALA A 143 19.86 -16.92 21.54
N ASP A 144 18.94 -16.45 22.39
CA ASP A 144 18.81 -16.78 23.81
C ASP A 144 20.14 -16.63 24.59
N LEU A 145 20.82 -15.51 24.33
CA LEU A 145 22.12 -15.20 24.94
C LEU A 145 21.96 -14.42 26.24
N PRO A 146 22.62 -14.85 27.34
CA PRO A 146 22.58 -14.10 28.59
C PRO A 146 23.12 -12.67 28.46
N PRO A 147 22.59 -11.71 29.24
CA PRO A 147 21.57 -11.89 30.29
C PRO A 147 20.12 -11.92 29.77
N PHE A 148 19.89 -11.73 28.48
CA PHE A 148 18.59 -11.61 27.89
C PHE A 148 18.39 -12.67 26.80
N GLY A 149 17.20 -13.26 26.77
CA GLY A 149 16.86 -14.22 25.72
C GLY A 149 15.35 -14.46 25.71
N CYS A 150 14.88 -15.24 24.73
CA CYS A 150 13.46 -15.56 24.58
C CYS A 150 12.84 -16.13 25.86
N SER A 151 13.62 -16.86 26.68
CA SER A 151 13.20 -17.36 27.98
C SER A 151 12.80 -16.28 28.98
N THR A 152 13.20 -15.02 28.75
CA THR A 152 12.83 -13.87 29.59
C THR A 152 11.54 -13.17 29.16
N LEU A 153 10.94 -13.58 28.03
CA LEU A 153 9.67 -13.04 27.57
C LEU A 153 8.56 -13.36 28.57
N LYS A 154 7.76 -12.36 28.93
CA LYS A 154 6.67 -12.55 29.88
C LYS A 154 5.59 -13.43 29.25
N LYS A 155 5.08 -14.40 29.97
CA LYS A 155 4.01 -15.29 29.53
C LYS A 155 2.77 -14.50 29.07
N SER A 156 2.44 -13.41 29.76
CA SER A 156 1.32 -12.53 29.42
C SER A 156 1.51 -11.82 28.07
N GLU A 157 2.74 -11.47 27.72
CA GLU A 157 3.07 -10.87 26.40
C GLU A 157 2.94 -11.90 25.29
N PHE A 158 3.45 -13.10 25.50
CA PHE A 158 3.27 -14.21 24.57
C PHE A 158 1.78 -14.53 24.35
N GLU A 159 0.99 -14.65 25.41
CA GLU A 159 -0.45 -14.93 25.31
C GLU A 159 -1.19 -13.81 24.58
N ARG A 160 -0.83 -12.54 24.84
CA ARG A 160 -1.39 -11.40 24.15
C ARG A 160 -1.08 -11.42 22.65
N GLU A 161 0.20 -11.56 22.24
CA GLU A 161 0.58 -11.57 20.83
C GLU A 161 -0.01 -12.77 20.10
N ARG A 162 -0.09 -13.93 20.75
CA ARG A 162 -0.78 -15.09 20.18
C ARG A 162 -2.26 -14.78 19.87
N GLU A 163 -2.94 -14.06 20.75
CA GLU A 163 -4.33 -13.63 20.49
C GLU A 163 -4.41 -12.51 19.44
N VAL A 164 -3.41 -11.62 19.33
CA VAL A 164 -3.32 -10.64 18.24
C VAL A 164 -3.24 -11.37 16.89
N VAL A 165 -2.30 -12.32 16.74
CA VAL A 165 -2.16 -13.11 15.50
C VAL A 165 -3.46 -13.88 15.19
N ARG A 166 -4.11 -14.47 16.19
CA ARG A 166 -5.40 -15.13 16.00
C ARG A 166 -6.49 -14.17 15.52
N ASN A 167 -6.51 -12.95 16.06
CA ASN A 167 -7.44 -11.92 15.59
C ASN A 167 -7.10 -11.45 14.17
N GLU A 168 -5.83 -11.38 13.80
CA GLU A 168 -5.41 -11.08 12.44
C GLU A 168 -5.85 -12.17 11.45
N ILE A 169 -5.69 -13.44 11.80
CA ILE A 169 -6.20 -14.55 11.01
C ILE A 169 -7.71 -14.41 10.79
N ARG A 170 -8.46 -14.05 11.83
CA ARG A 170 -9.91 -13.83 11.74
C ARG A 170 -10.26 -12.57 10.96
N ALA A 171 -9.51 -11.49 11.12
CA ALA A 171 -9.71 -10.22 10.42
C ALA A 171 -9.20 -10.27 8.97
N GLY A 172 -8.10 -10.94 8.73
CA GLY A 172 -7.53 -11.18 7.40
C GLY A 172 -8.32 -12.21 6.59
N SER A 173 -9.33 -12.83 7.19
CA SER A 173 -10.38 -13.57 6.48
C SER A 173 -11.36 -12.62 5.76
N SER A 174 -10.87 -11.49 5.21
CA SER A 174 -11.56 -10.88 4.08
C SER A 174 -11.82 -12.04 3.11
N ALA A 175 -13.05 -12.18 2.64
CA ALA A 175 -13.48 -13.36 1.89
C ALA A 175 -12.46 -13.80 0.82
N ASP A 176 -11.78 -12.86 0.18
CA ASP A 176 -10.79 -13.12 -0.87
C ASP A 176 -9.52 -13.82 -0.37
N LYS A 177 -8.88 -13.33 0.70
CA LYS A 177 -7.63 -13.92 1.20
C LYS A 177 -7.84 -15.32 1.79
N TYR A 178 -8.93 -15.50 2.51
CA TYR A 178 -9.32 -16.80 3.05
C TYR A 178 -9.62 -17.81 1.93
N VAL A 179 -10.34 -17.37 0.89
CA VAL A 179 -10.63 -18.20 -0.29
C VAL A 179 -9.34 -18.63 -0.99
N GLU A 180 -8.38 -17.71 -1.15
CA GLU A 180 -7.09 -18.03 -1.77
C GLU A 180 -6.28 -19.04 -0.94
N GLN A 181 -6.34 -18.97 0.38
CA GLN A 181 -5.75 -19.98 1.26
C GLN A 181 -6.41 -21.35 1.09
N LEU A 182 -7.75 -21.41 1.05
CA LEU A 182 -8.47 -22.65 0.77
C LEU A 182 -8.11 -23.24 -0.61
N VAL A 183 -7.95 -22.39 -1.60
CA VAL A 183 -7.54 -22.77 -2.96
C VAL A 183 -6.10 -23.29 -2.95
N ALA A 184 -5.17 -22.61 -2.31
CA ALA A 184 -3.78 -23.05 -2.19
C ALA A 184 -3.66 -24.43 -1.54
N ALA A 185 -4.44 -24.69 -0.49
CA ALA A 185 -4.51 -26.00 0.18
C ALA A 185 -5.03 -27.13 -0.72
N GLN A 186 -5.78 -26.81 -1.79
CA GLN A 186 -6.21 -27.80 -2.79
C GLN A 186 -5.15 -28.01 -3.88
N LEU A 187 -4.33 -26.99 -4.16
CA LEU A 187 -3.36 -27.02 -5.26
C LEU A 187 -2.05 -27.71 -4.88
N TYR A 188 -1.57 -27.50 -3.66
CA TYR A 188 -0.34 -28.13 -3.19
C TYR A 188 -0.58 -29.56 -2.70
N PRO A 189 0.40 -30.46 -2.88
CA PRO A 189 0.34 -31.80 -2.26
C PRO A 189 0.24 -31.68 -0.73
N GLN A 190 -0.42 -32.63 -0.11
CA GLN A 190 -0.49 -32.74 1.35
C GLN A 190 0.93 -32.76 1.95
N HIS A 191 1.15 -31.99 3.02
CA HIS A 191 2.44 -31.79 3.69
C HIS A 191 3.52 -31.07 2.85
N HIS A 192 3.18 -30.49 1.70
CA HIS A 192 4.10 -29.59 1.01
C HIS A 192 4.36 -28.34 1.86
N ALA A 193 5.60 -27.83 1.88
CA ALA A 193 5.95 -26.69 2.72
C ALA A 193 5.08 -25.44 2.43
N TYR A 194 4.71 -25.24 1.17
CA TYR A 194 3.86 -24.11 0.75
C TYR A 194 2.35 -24.41 0.76
N SER A 195 1.92 -25.56 1.25
CA SER A 195 0.49 -25.81 1.53
C SER A 195 0.03 -25.18 2.83
N ARG A 196 0.96 -24.64 3.63
CA ARG A 196 0.68 -24.02 4.93
C ARG A 196 0.31 -22.56 4.74
N GLU A 197 -0.62 -22.10 5.54
CA GLU A 197 -1.01 -20.71 5.55
C GLU A 197 0.08 -19.86 6.20
N THR A 198 0.64 -18.86 5.49
CA THR A 198 1.69 -17.99 6.01
C THR A 198 1.21 -17.20 7.23
N GLY A 199 -0.02 -16.71 7.22
CA GLY A 199 -0.65 -16.06 8.36
C GLY A 199 -0.97 -16.99 9.52
N GLY A 200 -0.99 -18.32 9.26
CA GLY A 200 -1.28 -19.36 10.24
C GLY A 200 -2.71 -19.83 10.26
N ASN A 201 -2.93 -20.91 11.00
CA ASN A 201 -4.23 -21.48 11.27
C ASN A 201 -4.65 -21.20 12.72
N ASP A 202 -5.84 -20.69 12.96
CA ASP A 202 -6.30 -20.25 14.29
C ASP A 202 -6.16 -21.33 15.35
N ALA A 203 -6.55 -22.59 15.03
CA ALA A 203 -6.46 -23.69 15.98
C ALA A 203 -5.00 -24.09 16.27
N GLN A 204 -4.13 -24.06 15.26
CA GLN A 204 -2.71 -24.39 15.42
C GLN A 204 -1.97 -23.30 16.20
N ILE A 205 -2.24 -22.02 15.93
CA ILE A 205 -1.69 -20.90 16.70
C ILE A 205 -2.20 -20.94 18.14
N ALA A 206 -3.47 -21.27 18.38
CA ALA A 206 -4.00 -21.45 19.75
C ALA A 206 -3.22 -22.52 20.54
N SER A 207 -2.69 -23.56 19.86
CA SER A 207 -1.91 -24.63 20.46
C SER A 207 -0.41 -24.31 20.60
N ALA A 208 0.06 -23.19 20.02
CA ALA A 208 1.47 -22.79 20.12
C ALA A 208 1.83 -22.39 21.55
N SER A 209 3.01 -22.82 22.00
CA SER A 209 3.56 -22.46 23.30
C SER A 209 4.74 -21.51 23.18
N LEU A 210 5.06 -20.82 24.29
CA LEU A 210 6.26 -19.97 24.34
C LEU A 210 7.54 -20.79 24.05
N ALA A 211 7.59 -22.05 24.50
CA ALA A 211 8.73 -22.94 24.24
C ALA A 211 8.88 -23.24 22.72
N ASP A 212 7.76 -23.44 21.98
CA ASP A 212 7.80 -23.61 20.53
C ASP A 212 8.40 -22.37 19.86
N ALA A 213 7.96 -21.18 20.22
CA ALA A 213 8.44 -19.92 19.67
C ALA A 213 9.94 -19.70 19.97
N CYS A 214 10.38 -19.94 21.22
CA CYS A 214 11.78 -19.80 21.60
C CYS A 214 12.68 -20.83 20.87
N THR A 215 12.20 -22.03 20.66
CA THR A 215 12.92 -23.06 19.88
C THR A 215 13.07 -22.61 18.44
N PHE A 216 11.99 -22.11 17.84
CA PHE A 216 12.00 -21.59 16.48
C PHE A 216 12.98 -20.44 16.29
N MET A 217 12.94 -19.44 17.17
CA MET A 217 13.90 -18.31 17.18
C MET A 217 15.34 -18.82 17.24
N LYS A 218 15.60 -19.72 18.17
CA LYS A 218 16.95 -20.24 18.40
C LYS A 218 17.47 -21.04 17.20
N GLU A 219 16.62 -21.78 16.53
CA GLU A 219 17.01 -22.64 15.40
C GLU A 219 17.22 -21.84 14.11
N TYR A 220 16.38 -20.85 13.84
CA TYR A 220 16.31 -20.21 12.52
C TYR A 220 16.84 -18.79 12.47
N TYR A 221 16.75 -17.98 13.54
CA TYR A 221 17.25 -16.60 13.55
C TYR A 221 18.76 -16.54 13.82
N ALA A 222 19.54 -17.13 12.93
CA ALA A 222 20.99 -17.17 13.05
C ALA A 222 21.66 -16.04 12.24
N PRO A 223 22.80 -15.50 12.71
CA PRO A 223 23.53 -14.45 12.02
C PRO A 223 23.83 -14.78 10.56
N SER A 224 24.22 -16.02 10.26
CA SER A 224 24.52 -16.49 8.90
C SER A 224 23.34 -16.51 7.93
N ARG A 225 22.11 -16.29 8.44
CA ARG A 225 20.88 -16.17 7.64
C ARG A 225 20.32 -14.77 7.62
N ALA A 226 20.99 -13.82 8.22
CA ALA A 226 20.55 -12.45 8.25
C ALA A 226 21.29 -11.62 7.19
N THR A 227 20.54 -10.70 6.59
CA THR A 227 21.06 -9.65 5.73
C THR A 227 20.54 -8.31 6.24
N ILE A 228 21.42 -7.33 6.36
CA ILE A 228 21.09 -5.96 6.73
C ILE A 228 21.13 -5.13 5.44
N VAL A 229 20.01 -4.54 5.05
CA VAL A 229 19.95 -3.65 3.88
C VAL A 229 19.63 -2.24 4.36
N ILE A 230 20.46 -1.28 4.00
CA ILE A 230 20.31 0.12 4.38
C ILE A 230 20.21 0.97 3.13
N ALA A 231 19.21 1.84 3.05
CA ALA A 231 19.06 2.79 1.94
C ALA A 231 18.71 4.19 2.47
N GLY A 232 19.23 5.24 1.82
CA GLY A 232 18.87 6.62 2.16
C GLY A 232 20.07 7.52 2.50
N GLY A 233 19.82 8.56 3.30
CA GLY A 233 20.79 9.58 3.68
C GLY A 233 21.87 9.09 4.64
N VAL A 234 22.72 8.22 4.19
CA VAL A 234 23.72 7.52 4.99
C VAL A 234 25.14 7.78 4.50
N ASP A 235 26.07 8.00 5.45
CA ASP A 235 27.50 7.87 5.18
C ASP A 235 27.89 6.39 5.20
N VAL A 236 28.45 5.92 4.08
CA VAL A 236 28.73 4.49 3.88
C VAL A 236 29.78 3.97 4.85
N ASP A 237 30.85 4.73 5.09
CA ASP A 237 31.95 4.29 5.94
C ASP A 237 31.59 4.32 7.43
N GLU A 238 30.73 5.26 7.85
CA GLU A 238 30.16 5.29 9.20
C GLU A 238 29.18 4.12 9.40
N ALA A 239 28.29 3.87 8.44
CA ALA A 239 27.33 2.76 8.53
C ALA A 239 28.04 1.41 8.63
N VAL A 240 29.12 1.18 7.88
CA VAL A 240 29.93 -0.05 7.99
C VAL A 240 30.50 -0.19 9.41
N LYS A 241 31.07 0.89 9.98
CA LYS A 241 31.60 0.87 11.36
C LYS A 241 30.53 0.58 12.39
N ASP A 242 29.32 1.17 12.22
CA ASP A 242 28.21 0.94 13.14
C ASP A 242 27.65 -0.49 13.03
N ILE A 243 27.57 -1.04 11.82
CA ILE A 243 27.23 -2.45 11.60
C ILE A 243 28.26 -3.35 12.30
N GLU A 244 29.55 -3.14 12.10
CA GLU A 244 30.60 -3.93 12.77
C GLU A 244 30.58 -3.76 14.30
N LYS A 245 30.36 -2.56 14.80
CA LYS A 245 30.26 -2.22 16.23
C LYS A 245 29.16 -3.00 16.95
N TRP A 246 27.96 -3.09 16.32
CA TRP A 246 26.81 -3.69 16.98
C TRP A 246 26.68 -5.17 16.64
N PHE A 247 26.71 -5.54 15.38
CA PHE A 247 26.50 -6.91 14.91
C PHE A 247 27.75 -7.78 14.95
N GLY A 248 28.95 -7.18 14.88
CA GLY A 248 30.20 -7.93 14.98
C GLY A 248 30.41 -8.65 16.32
N LYS A 249 29.65 -8.26 17.38
CA LYS A 249 29.69 -8.90 18.69
C LYS A 249 28.84 -10.18 18.78
N LEU A 250 27.97 -10.41 17.79
CA LEU A 250 27.13 -11.61 17.76
C LEU A 250 27.99 -12.86 17.50
N PRO A 251 27.85 -13.92 18.29
CA PRO A 251 28.63 -15.15 18.07
C PRO A 251 28.20 -15.84 16.77
N LYS A 252 29.16 -16.45 16.09
CA LYS A 252 28.86 -17.34 14.98
C LYS A 252 28.04 -18.53 15.49
N ARG A 253 26.92 -18.80 14.81
CA ARG A 253 26.01 -19.86 15.18
C ARG A 253 25.51 -20.59 13.92
N ALA A 254 25.43 -21.92 13.98
CA ALA A 254 24.78 -22.70 12.95
C ALA A 254 23.26 -22.53 13.04
N ALA A 255 22.62 -22.34 11.90
CA ALA A 255 21.18 -22.40 11.77
C ALA A 255 20.72 -23.86 11.50
N ALA A 256 19.48 -24.17 11.83
CA ALA A 256 18.85 -25.41 11.40
C ALA A 256 18.83 -25.50 9.86
N PRO A 257 18.88 -26.69 9.26
CA PRO A 257 18.72 -26.85 7.82
C PRO A 257 17.42 -26.21 7.32
N ARG A 258 17.47 -25.59 6.14
CA ARG A 258 16.24 -25.06 5.51
C ARG A 258 15.37 -26.18 4.98
N VAL A 259 14.07 -25.95 5.06
CA VAL A 259 13.09 -26.82 4.38
C VAL A 259 13.12 -26.46 2.89
N GLU A 260 13.58 -27.37 2.04
CA GLU A 260 13.62 -27.17 0.59
C GLU A 260 12.32 -27.70 -0.04
N PRO A 261 11.46 -26.83 -0.58
CA PRO A 261 10.25 -27.22 -1.30
C PRO A 261 10.62 -28.07 -2.51
N LYS A 262 9.99 -29.23 -2.64
CA LYS A 262 10.25 -30.12 -3.78
C LYS A 262 9.38 -29.74 -4.97
N PRO A 263 9.89 -29.84 -6.21
CA PRO A 263 9.04 -29.73 -7.39
C PRO A 263 7.89 -30.76 -7.33
N PHE A 264 6.71 -30.34 -7.75
CA PHE A 264 5.51 -31.19 -7.71
C PHE A 264 4.68 -31.00 -8.98
N THR A 265 3.71 -31.87 -9.15
CA THR A 265 2.65 -31.75 -10.15
C THR A 265 1.33 -31.62 -9.43
N ILE A 266 0.44 -30.77 -9.94
CA ILE A 266 -0.91 -30.69 -9.40
C ILE A 266 -1.66 -31.94 -9.78
N ALA A 267 -2.07 -32.73 -8.77
CA ALA A 267 -2.74 -34.03 -8.97
C ALA A 267 -4.23 -33.91 -9.33
N LEU A 268 -4.71 -32.70 -9.60
CA LEU A 268 -6.13 -32.38 -9.74
C LEU A 268 -6.54 -32.33 -11.22
N HIS A 269 -6.66 -33.47 -11.87
CA HIS A 269 -7.28 -33.57 -13.21
C HIS A 269 -8.80 -33.38 -13.21
N SER A 270 -9.44 -33.27 -12.03
CA SER A 270 -10.86 -32.99 -11.88
C SER A 270 -11.11 -31.68 -11.14
N LYS A 271 -12.13 -30.96 -11.59
CA LYS A 271 -12.59 -29.73 -10.92
C LYS A 271 -12.94 -30.04 -9.46
N GLN A 272 -12.22 -29.40 -8.55
CA GLN A 272 -12.56 -29.40 -7.12
C GLN A 272 -13.60 -28.33 -6.86
N GLU A 273 -14.57 -28.61 -6.01
CA GLU A 273 -15.62 -27.66 -5.61
C GLU A 273 -15.52 -27.43 -4.11
N ILE A 274 -15.42 -26.18 -3.72
CA ILE A 274 -15.44 -25.74 -2.33
C ILE A 274 -16.53 -24.70 -2.15
N GLU A 275 -17.06 -24.59 -0.94
CA GLU A 275 -18.02 -23.55 -0.58
C GLU A 275 -17.33 -22.53 0.34
N ALA A 276 -17.55 -21.23 0.07
CA ALA A 276 -17.07 -20.15 0.90
C ALA A 276 -18.08 -19.00 0.94
N ASP A 277 -17.90 -18.06 1.84
CA ASP A 277 -18.73 -16.85 1.92
C ASP A 277 -18.32 -15.86 0.84
N VAL A 278 -18.66 -16.18 -0.39
CA VAL A 278 -18.48 -15.32 -1.57
C VAL A 278 -19.84 -14.98 -2.14
N GLU A 279 -19.99 -13.76 -2.65
CA GLU A 279 -21.26 -13.31 -3.24
C GLU A 279 -21.46 -13.86 -4.66
N ARG A 280 -20.39 -14.18 -5.35
CA ARG A 280 -20.39 -14.71 -6.73
C ARG A 280 -19.48 -15.94 -6.82
N PRO A 281 -19.77 -16.87 -7.74
CA PRO A 281 -18.87 -18.00 -7.96
C PRO A 281 -17.49 -17.51 -8.46
N VAL A 282 -16.43 -18.14 -7.97
CA VAL A 282 -15.05 -17.83 -8.39
C VAL A 282 -14.40 -19.11 -8.89
N LEU A 283 -13.86 -19.06 -10.10
CA LEU A 283 -13.13 -20.14 -10.72
C LEU A 283 -11.64 -19.85 -10.71
N TYR A 284 -10.86 -20.74 -10.12
CA TYR A 284 -9.39 -20.70 -10.17
C TYR A 284 -8.89 -21.79 -11.11
N ILE A 285 -8.01 -21.42 -12.02
CA ILE A 285 -7.29 -22.33 -12.89
C ILE A 285 -5.81 -22.02 -12.71
N ALA A 286 -5.02 -23.02 -12.28
CA ALA A 286 -3.67 -22.77 -11.77
C ALA A 286 -2.67 -23.82 -12.26
N TRP A 287 -1.43 -23.39 -12.48
CA TRP A 287 -0.33 -24.22 -12.99
C TRP A 287 0.92 -24.08 -12.12
N PRO A 288 1.62 -25.18 -11.80
CA PRO A 288 2.91 -25.11 -11.15
C PRO A 288 3.97 -24.55 -12.11
N LEU A 289 4.81 -23.66 -11.62
CA LEU A 289 5.90 -23.07 -12.37
C LEU A 289 7.26 -23.66 -11.94
N PRO A 290 8.29 -23.58 -12.78
CA PRO A 290 9.67 -23.80 -12.34
C PRO A 290 10.04 -22.84 -11.21
N ALA A 291 10.97 -23.26 -10.32
CA ALA A 291 11.46 -22.42 -9.25
C ALA A 291 11.98 -21.09 -9.80
N GLY A 292 11.52 -19.97 -9.22
CA GLY A 292 11.79 -18.62 -9.71
C GLY A 292 13.28 -18.28 -9.78
N ASN A 293 14.09 -18.82 -8.86
CA ASN A 293 15.55 -18.66 -8.82
C ASN A 293 16.32 -19.52 -9.85
N THR A 294 15.65 -19.98 -10.89
CA THR A 294 16.23 -20.74 -12.01
C THR A 294 16.02 -20.00 -13.34
N PRO A 295 16.88 -20.19 -14.34
CA PRO A 295 16.72 -19.52 -15.63
C PRO A 295 15.37 -19.82 -16.33
N ASP A 296 14.78 -20.99 -16.10
CA ASP A 296 13.46 -21.33 -16.64
C ASP A 296 12.33 -20.74 -15.76
N GLY A 297 12.54 -20.58 -14.45
CA GLY A 297 11.63 -19.87 -13.56
C GLY A 297 11.56 -18.39 -13.88
N GLU A 298 12.71 -17.74 -14.06
CA GLU A 298 12.79 -16.34 -14.48
C GLU A 298 12.09 -16.11 -15.83
N ALA A 299 12.32 -16.99 -16.79
CA ALA A 299 11.66 -16.94 -18.09
C ALA A 299 10.14 -17.18 -18.00
N ALA A 300 9.68 -18.04 -17.08
CA ALA A 300 8.27 -18.28 -16.83
C ALA A 300 7.60 -17.03 -16.21
N GLN A 301 8.18 -16.46 -15.17
CA GLN A 301 7.66 -15.24 -14.52
C GLN A 301 7.57 -14.07 -15.51
N PHE A 302 8.62 -13.88 -16.33
CA PHE A 302 8.64 -12.88 -17.37
C PHE A 302 7.51 -13.09 -18.40
N GLY A 303 7.40 -14.29 -18.96
CA GLY A 303 6.47 -14.57 -20.07
C GLY A 303 5.01 -14.62 -19.63
N ILE A 304 4.71 -15.04 -18.40
CA ILE A 304 3.36 -15.17 -17.88
C ILE A 304 2.66 -13.82 -17.69
N GLN A 305 3.36 -12.76 -17.32
CA GLN A 305 2.77 -11.43 -17.17
C GLN A 305 2.17 -10.94 -18.49
N GLY A 306 2.93 -11.00 -19.58
CA GLY A 306 2.42 -10.65 -20.92
C GLY A 306 1.33 -11.60 -21.43
N ALA A 307 1.44 -12.90 -21.15
CA ALA A 307 0.40 -13.88 -21.47
C ALA A 307 -0.92 -13.57 -20.75
N PHE A 308 -0.84 -13.23 -19.46
CA PHE A 308 -2.01 -12.89 -18.66
C PHE A 308 -2.68 -11.60 -19.16
N ALA A 309 -1.94 -10.56 -19.51
CA ALA A 309 -2.49 -9.32 -20.05
C ALA A 309 -3.37 -9.60 -21.28
N ARG A 310 -2.91 -10.45 -22.18
CA ARG A 310 -3.69 -10.87 -23.37
C ARG A 310 -4.92 -11.70 -23.02
N ILE A 311 -4.83 -12.56 -22.00
CA ILE A 311 -5.95 -13.38 -21.51
C ILE A 311 -7.03 -12.50 -20.89
N SER A 312 -6.66 -11.59 -20.01
CA SER A 312 -7.60 -10.73 -19.29
C SER A 312 -8.37 -9.80 -20.22
N GLN A 313 -7.69 -9.20 -21.19
CA GLN A 313 -8.33 -8.34 -22.20
C GLN A 313 -9.41 -9.10 -23.00
N LYS A 314 -9.11 -10.29 -23.48
CA LYS A 314 -10.09 -11.11 -24.22
C LYS A 314 -11.26 -11.55 -23.34
N ALA A 315 -11.01 -11.90 -22.09
CA ALA A 315 -12.06 -12.37 -21.17
C ALA A 315 -13.16 -11.31 -20.91
N GLU A 316 -12.80 -10.04 -20.92
CA GLU A 316 -13.78 -8.94 -20.79
C GLU A 316 -14.77 -8.90 -21.96
N GLU A 317 -14.35 -9.33 -23.16
CA GLU A 317 -15.17 -9.34 -24.38
C GLU A 317 -16.20 -10.49 -24.38
N TYR A 318 -15.91 -11.63 -23.74
CA TYR A 318 -16.74 -12.85 -23.78
C TYR A 318 -17.96 -12.81 -22.86
N GLY A 319 -18.04 -11.89 -21.92
CA GLY A 319 -19.24 -11.64 -21.13
C GLY A 319 -19.61 -12.67 -20.06
N PHE A 320 -18.83 -13.74 -19.84
CA PHE A 320 -19.04 -14.75 -18.80
C PHE A 320 -18.50 -14.34 -17.43
N ALA A 321 -17.50 -13.48 -17.41
CA ALA A 321 -16.82 -13.04 -16.22
C ALA A 321 -17.24 -11.62 -15.82
N TYR A 322 -17.16 -11.36 -14.54
CA TYR A 322 -17.22 -10.05 -13.95
C TYR A 322 -15.83 -9.42 -13.85
N SER A 323 -14.85 -10.23 -13.45
CA SER A 323 -13.44 -9.85 -13.46
C SER A 323 -12.55 -11.06 -13.70
N VAL A 324 -11.38 -10.81 -14.29
CA VAL A 324 -10.30 -11.80 -14.44
C VAL A 324 -9.03 -11.19 -13.89
N ARG A 325 -8.40 -11.88 -12.93
CA ARG A 325 -7.19 -11.40 -12.24
C ARG A 325 -6.15 -12.49 -12.14
N PRO A 326 -4.85 -12.17 -12.08
CA PRO A 326 -3.83 -13.17 -11.77
C PRO A 326 -3.94 -13.57 -10.31
N ALA A 327 -3.57 -14.80 -10.01
CA ALA A 327 -3.38 -15.30 -8.66
C ALA A 327 -2.03 -16.02 -8.58
N PHE A 328 -1.29 -15.75 -7.51
CA PHE A 328 0.00 -16.39 -7.25
C PHE A 328 -0.06 -17.07 -5.89
N PHE A 329 0.48 -18.29 -5.82
CA PHE A 329 0.48 -19.07 -4.58
C PHE A 329 1.89 -19.59 -4.32
N GLY A 330 2.23 -19.66 -3.03
CA GLY A 330 3.51 -20.16 -2.54
C GLY A 330 4.67 -19.18 -2.74
N GLY A 331 5.86 -19.63 -2.35
CA GLY A 331 7.09 -18.85 -2.44
C GLY A 331 7.91 -19.16 -3.70
N GLU A 332 9.09 -18.59 -3.75
CA GLU A 332 9.98 -18.56 -4.92
C GLU A 332 10.41 -19.94 -5.44
N LEU A 333 10.51 -20.93 -4.54
CA LEU A 333 11.10 -22.24 -4.89
C LEU A 333 10.12 -23.23 -5.52
N ALA A 334 8.81 -23.02 -5.36
CA ALA A 334 7.78 -23.86 -5.97
C ALA A 334 6.50 -23.04 -6.23
N PRO A 335 6.58 -21.97 -7.05
CA PRO A 335 5.46 -21.08 -7.28
C PRO A 335 4.36 -21.73 -8.09
N ILE A 336 3.12 -21.29 -7.87
CA ILE A 336 1.96 -21.58 -8.71
C ILE A 336 1.45 -20.27 -9.30
N PHE A 337 1.24 -20.24 -10.60
CA PHE A 337 0.49 -19.19 -11.28
C PHE A 337 -0.94 -19.63 -11.51
N GLY A 338 -1.90 -18.77 -11.21
CA GLY A 338 -3.31 -19.00 -11.45
C GLY A 338 -4.02 -17.83 -12.13
N VAL A 339 -5.18 -18.14 -12.69
CA VAL A 339 -6.15 -17.17 -13.19
C VAL A 339 -7.39 -17.26 -12.32
N LYS A 340 -7.73 -16.18 -11.63
CA LYS A 340 -8.92 -16.01 -10.80
C LYS A 340 -10.01 -15.37 -11.66
N ILE A 341 -11.08 -16.09 -11.90
CA ILE A 341 -12.22 -15.65 -12.71
C ILE A 341 -13.44 -15.52 -11.82
N GLN A 342 -13.90 -14.31 -11.57
CA GLN A 342 -15.17 -14.06 -10.89
C GLN A 342 -16.30 -14.17 -11.92
N LEU A 343 -17.09 -15.23 -11.80
CA LEU A 343 -18.13 -15.58 -12.77
C LEU A 343 -19.43 -14.78 -12.53
N LYS A 344 -20.17 -14.52 -13.60
CA LYS A 344 -21.52 -13.95 -13.50
C LYS A 344 -22.55 -14.92 -12.94
N GLY A 345 -22.33 -16.22 -13.06
CA GLY A 345 -23.18 -17.29 -12.54
C GLY A 345 -22.54 -18.66 -12.68
N LEU A 346 -23.08 -19.66 -11.99
CA LEU A 346 -22.60 -21.04 -12.07
C LEU A 346 -22.81 -21.67 -13.47
N ASP A 347 -23.78 -21.17 -14.24
CA ASP A 347 -24.05 -21.54 -15.63
C ASP A 347 -22.94 -21.13 -16.60
N LYS A 348 -22.00 -20.28 -16.15
CA LYS A 348 -20.87 -19.77 -16.93
C LYS A 348 -19.56 -20.55 -16.73
N VAL A 349 -19.54 -21.57 -15.90
CA VAL A 349 -18.33 -22.33 -15.57
C VAL A 349 -17.72 -22.99 -16.79
N ASP A 350 -18.52 -23.69 -17.60
CA ASP A 350 -18.02 -24.44 -18.77
C ASP A 350 -17.50 -23.48 -19.85
N GLU A 351 -18.17 -22.35 -20.07
CA GLU A 351 -17.73 -21.30 -21.00
C GLU A 351 -16.37 -20.72 -20.57
N ALA A 352 -16.21 -20.47 -19.28
CA ALA A 352 -14.94 -19.96 -18.72
C ALA A 352 -13.80 -20.98 -18.81
N LEU A 353 -14.09 -22.27 -18.62
CA LEU A 353 -13.09 -23.35 -18.76
C LEU A 353 -12.61 -23.49 -20.20
N GLU A 354 -13.53 -23.52 -21.18
CA GLU A 354 -13.16 -23.58 -22.62
C GLU A 354 -12.35 -22.35 -23.05
N PHE A 355 -12.76 -21.16 -22.59
CA PHE A 355 -11.99 -19.94 -22.80
C PHE A 355 -10.56 -20.06 -22.24
N ALA A 356 -10.41 -20.43 -20.98
CA ALA A 356 -9.12 -20.52 -20.30
C ALA A 356 -8.22 -21.58 -20.98
N LYS A 357 -8.78 -22.72 -21.36
CA LYS A 357 -8.06 -23.77 -22.11
C LYS A 357 -7.54 -23.25 -23.46
N SER A 358 -8.38 -22.55 -24.21
CA SER A 358 -7.98 -21.92 -25.46
C SER A 358 -6.89 -20.87 -25.24
N ALA A 359 -7.05 -20.02 -24.24
CA ALA A 359 -6.10 -18.96 -23.91
C ALA A 359 -4.73 -19.52 -23.48
N ALA A 360 -4.70 -20.51 -22.59
CA ALA A 360 -3.48 -21.19 -22.16
C ALA A 360 -2.72 -21.83 -23.33
N SER A 361 -3.44 -22.49 -24.26
CA SER A 361 -2.85 -23.10 -25.46
C SER A 361 -2.18 -22.10 -26.42
N GLN A 362 -2.47 -20.83 -26.28
CA GLN A 362 -1.97 -19.76 -27.15
C GLN A 362 -1.06 -18.76 -26.41
N ALA A 363 -0.88 -18.93 -25.11
CA ALA A 363 -0.16 -17.98 -24.23
C ALA A 363 1.30 -17.73 -24.62
N TYR A 364 1.94 -18.73 -25.27
CA TYR A 364 3.34 -18.63 -25.72
C TYR A 364 3.50 -17.89 -27.05
N ARG A 365 2.40 -17.68 -27.80
CA ARG A 365 2.46 -17.00 -29.08
C ARG A 365 2.86 -15.52 -28.89
N GLY A 366 3.69 -15.04 -29.76
CA GLY A 366 4.26 -13.70 -29.65
C GLY A 366 5.66 -13.68 -29.03
N TRP A 367 6.09 -14.80 -28.36
CA TRP A 367 7.45 -14.92 -27.86
C TRP A 367 8.38 -15.69 -28.81
N ASP A 368 7.85 -16.56 -29.64
CA ASP A 368 8.60 -17.55 -30.45
C ASP A 368 9.30 -16.96 -31.69
N GLU A 369 9.01 -15.74 -32.08
CA GLU A 369 9.65 -15.06 -33.24
C GLU A 369 10.95 -14.29 -32.89
N GLY A 370 11.48 -14.42 -31.67
CA GLY A 370 12.82 -14.01 -31.25
C GLY A 370 13.17 -12.52 -31.26
N THR A 371 12.49 -11.72 -32.08
CA THR A 371 12.63 -10.28 -32.22
C THR A 371 11.26 -9.60 -32.28
N SER A 372 10.27 -10.14 -31.58
CA SER A 372 8.93 -9.59 -31.61
C SER A 372 8.89 -8.23 -30.92
N GLU A 373 8.14 -7.33 -31.47
CA GLU A 373 7.83 -6.03 -30.84
C GLU A 373 7.27 -6.22 -29.43
N ASP A 374 6.48 -7.27 -29.22
CA ASP A 374 5.94 -7.71 -27.93
C ASP A 374 7.04 -8.01 -26.89
N LEU A 375 8.17 -8.63 -27.29
CA LEU A 375 9.27 -8.94 -26.38
C LEU A 375 9.97 -7.67 -25.89
N GLU A 376 10.25 -6.73 -26.78
CA GLU A 376 10.91 -5.47 -26.43
C GLU A 376 9.98 -4.59 -25.58
N GLU A 377 8.69 -4.56 -25.90
CA GLU A 377 7.68 -3.91 -25.06
C GLU A 377 7.69 -4.49 -23.65
N GLN A 378 7.63 -5.79 -23.51
CA GLN A 378 7.62 -6.43 -22.18
C GLN A 378 8.93 -6.22 -21.41
N LYS A 379 10.09 -6.20 -22.09
CA LYS A 379 11.36 -5.84 -21.44
C LYS A 379 11.33 -4.41 -20.91
N ASN A 380 10.82 -3.47 -21.68
CA ASN A 380 10.72 -2.07 -21.27
C ASN A 380 9.75 -1.91 -20.09
N LEU A 381 8.60 -2.60 -20.10
CA LEU A 381 7.65 -2.62 -18.99
C LEU A 381 8.31 -3.14 -17.71
N GLN A 382 9.00 -4.27 -17.76
CA GLN A 382 9.64 -4.83 -16.56
C GLN A 382 10.82 -4.01 -16.04
N LYS A 383 11.61 -3.39 -16.92
CA LYS A 383 12.65 -2.43 -16.50
C LYS A 383 12.02 -1.22 -15.82
N ALA A 384 10.94 -0.69 -16.36
CA ALA A 384 10.22 0.43 -15.78
C ALA A 384 9.64 0.06 -14.41
N ASP A 385 9.00 -1.09 -14.28
CA ASP A 385 8.47 -1.60 -13.02
C ASP A 385 9.57 -1.78 -11.97
N LEU A 386 10.72 -2.36 -12.35
CA LEU A 386 11.86 -2.50 -11.45
C LEU A 386 12.37 -1.14 -10.99
N ILE A 387 12.59 -0.18 -11.89
CA ILE A 387 13.07 1.16 -11.55
C ILE A 387 12.08 1.87 -10.62
N GLN A 388 10.79 1.80 -10.93
CA GLN A 388 9.74 2.41 -10.11
C GLN A 388 9.61 1.76 -8.72
N SER A 389 9.77 0.44 -8.63
CA SER A 389 9.72 -0.28 -7.33
C SER A 389 10.85 0.11 -6.38
N LEU A 390 11.94 0.66 -6.89
CA LEU A 390 13.10 1.09 -6.12
C LEU A 390 13.02 2.54 -5.64
N GLU A 391 12.02 3.29 -6.05
CA GLU A 391 11.88 4.69 -5.67
C GLU A 391 11.59 4.86 -4.17
N PRO A 392 10.59 4.18 -3.55
CA PRO A 392 10.41 4.24 -2.11
C PRO A 392 11.54 3.50 -1.36
N LEU A 393 12.13 4.12 -0.34
CA LEU A 393 13.21 3.49 0.44
C LEU A 393 12.83 2.11 0.99
N PRO A 394 11.64 1.89 1.59
CA PRO A 394 11.25 0.56 2.06
C PRO A 394 11.16 -0.48 0.93
N SER A 395 10.60 -0.12 -0.22
CA SER A 395 10.52 -1.04 -1.37
C SER A 395 11.91 -1.34 -1.95
N ARG A 396 12.81 -0.34 -1.93
CA ARG A 396 14.21 -0.49 -2.38
C ARG A 396 14.95 -1.52 -1.53
N THR A 397 14.86 -1.43 -0.20
CA THR A 397 15.50 -2.40 0.69
C THR A 397 14.90 -3.79 0.56
N LEU A 398 13.58 -3.92 0.50
CA LEU A 398 12.89 -5.19 0.33
C LEU A 398 13.23 -5.88 -1.00
N THR A 399 13.28 -5.13 -2.10
CA THR A 399 13.66 -5.67 -3.42
C THR A 399 15.09 -6.22 -3.38
N VAL A 400 16.03 -5.47 -2.81
CA VAL A 400 17.43 -5.92 -2.70
C VAL A 400 17.56 -7.11 -1.74
N SER A 401 16.84 -7.13 -0.62
CA SER A 401 16.81 -8.28 0.31
C SER A 401 16.36 -9.56 -0.39
N SER A 402 15.31 -9.49 -1.19
CA SER A 402 14.80 -10.63 -1.98
C SER A 402 15.84 -11.09 -3.01
N MET A 403 16.49 -10.16 -3.71
CA MET A 403 17.56 -10.47 -4.65
C MET A 403 18.74 -11.16 -3.96
N VAL A 404 19.18 -10.67 -2.80
CA VAL A 404 20.25 -11.28 -2.01
C VAL A 404 19.94 -12.72 -1.64
N GLN A 405 18.69 -13.03 -1.33
CA GLN A 405 18.28 -14.39 -0.92
C GLN A 405 18.22 -15.36 -2.09
N PHE A 406 17.71 -14.95 -3.24
CA PHE A 406 17.33 -15.87 -4.32
C PHE A 406 18.26 -15.81 -5.51
N ASP A 407 18.97 -14.70 -5.76
CA ASP A 407 19.87 -14.58 -6.89
C ASP A 407 21.23 -15.21 -6.58
N LYS A 408 21.51 -16.32 -7.23
CA LYS A 408 22.79 -17.05 -7.09
C LYS A 408 23.99 -16.29 -7.68
N GLU A 409 23.75 -15.30 -8.52
CA GLU A 409 24.79 -14.44 -9.12
C GLU A 409 25.12 -13.23 -8.23
N PHE A 410 24.38 -13.05 -7.11
CA PHE A 410 24.66 -11.98 -6.17
C PHE A 410 26.00 -12.21 -5.43
N ASP A 411 27.02 -11.43 -5.80
CA ASP A 411 28.35 -11.54 -5.21
C ASP A 411 28.63 -10.40 -4.24
N PHE A 412 28.78 -10.73 -2.97
CA PHE A 412 29.14 -9.77 -1.91
C PHE A 412 30.55 -9.19 -2.02
N ASN A 413 31.41 -9.82 -2.79
CA ASN A 413 32.79 -9.36 -3.03
C ASN A 413 32.90 -8.46 -4.27
N SER A 414 31.83 -8.35 -5.05
CA SER A 414 31.79 -7.50 -6.24
C SER A 414 31.62 -6.02 -5.85
N THR A 415 32.25 -5.15 -6.59
CA THR A 415 32.13 -3.68 -6.46
C THR A 415 31.15 -3.09 -7.50
N GLY A 416 30.48 -3.92 -8.28
CA GLY A 416 29.50 -3.49 -9.29
C GLY A 416 28.16 -3.07 -8.70
N GLN A 417 27.42 -2.26 -9.45
CA GLN A 417 26.04 -1.90 -9.11
C GLN A 417 25.11 -3.05 -9.48
N TYR A 418 24.58 -3.75 -8.49
CA TYR A 418 23.74 -4.92 -8.71
C TYR A 418 22.44 -4.58 -9.47
N LEU A 419 21.93 -3.39 -9.26
CA LEU A 419 20.74 -2.91 -9.97
C LEU A 419 20.91 -2.88 -11.49
N PHE A 420 22.09 -2.49 -11.97
CA PHE A 420 22.39 -2.58 -13.40
C PHE A 420 22.49 -4.02 -13.88
N HIS A 421 22.93 -4.94 -13.03
CA HIS A 421 22.95 -6.35 -13.35
C HIS A 421 21.51 -6.89 -13.54
N ALA A 422 20.56 -6.49 -12.68
CA ALA A 422 19.15 -6.88 -12.80
C ALA A 422 18.51 -6.31 -14.10
N LEU A 423 18.78 -5.05 -14.44
CA LEU A 423 18.34 -4.46 -15.71
C LEU A 423 18.95 -5.15 -16.93
N ASP A 424 20.26 -5.46 -16.87
CA ASP A 424 20.99 -6.18 -17.91
C ASP A 424 20.49 -7.62 -18.08
N LYS A 425 20.03 -8.25 -17.00
CA LYS A 425 19.39 -9.56 -16.99
C LYS A 425 18.07 -9.54 -17.76
N ILE A 426 17.23 -8.52 -17.52
CA ILE A 426 15.99 -8.31 -18.28
C ILE A 426 16.29 -8.13 -19.77
N GLU A 427 17.33 -7.37 -20.12
CA GLU A 427 17.73 -7.15 -21.52
C GLU A 427 18.09 -8.44 -22.24
N LYS A 428 18.70 -9.38 -21.53
CA LYS A 428 19.17 -10.67 -22.05
C LYS A 428 18.09 -11.75 -22.16
N PHE A 429 16.85 -11.47 -21.79
CA PHE A 429 15.77 -12.44 -21.96
C PHE A 429 15.60 -12.87 -23.41
N ASP A 430 15.54 -14.19 -23.60
CA ASP A 430 15.41 -14.85 -24.91
C ASP A 430 13.96 -15.29 -25.14
N GLY A 431 13.33 -14.75 -26.17
CA GLY A 431 11.95 -15.04 -26.53
C GLY A 431 11.68 -16.52 -26.82
N VAL A 432 12.65 -17.23 -27.43
CA VAL A 432 12.53 -18.66 -27.74
C VAL A 432 12.47 -19.48 -26.45
N ARG A 433 13.33 -19.14 -25.45
CA ARG A 433 13.25 -19.75 -24.13
C ARG A 433 11.94 -19.46 -23.43
N ILE A 434 11.49 -18.19 -23.43
CA ILE A 434 10.22 -17.78 -22.83
C ILE A 434 9.07 -18.58 -23.46
N ALA A 435 8.97 -18.61 -24.79
CA ALA A 435 7.93 -19.37 -25.49
C ALA A 435 7.91 -20.84 -25.09
N ARG A 436 9.08 -21.50 -25.07
CA ARG A 436 9.22 -22.91 -24.68
C ARG A 436 8.74 -23.15 -23.24
N VAL A 437 9.17 -22.30 -22.32
CA VAL A 437 8.87 -22.45 -20.89
C VAL A 437 7.39 -22.16 -20.61
N VAL A 438 6.83 -21.07 -21.12
CA VAL A 438 5.41 -20.73 -20.97
C VAL A 438 4.52 -21.81 -21.56
N LYS A 439 4.85 -22.31 -22.77
CA LYS A 439 4.11 -23.41 -23.41
C LYS A 439 4.09 -24.67 -22.54
N SER A 440 5.25 -25.05 -22.00
CA SER A 440 5.36 -26.25 -21.12
C SER A 440 4.70 -26.04 -19.76
N ALA A 441 4.78 -24.84 -19.18
CA ALA A 441 4.19 -24.55 -17.88
C ALA A 441 2.65 -24.53 -17.94
N LEU A 442 2.07 -23.94 -18.98
CA LEU A 442 0.62 -23.75 -19.14
C LEU A 442 -0.07 -24.89 -19.91
N GLU A 443 0.55 -26.08 -20.01
CA GLU A 443 -0.12 -27.26 -20.54
C GLU A 443 -1.40 -27.56 -19.75
N TRP A 444 -2.53 -27.75 -20.45
CA TRP A 444 -3.82 -27.93 -19.80
C TRP A 444 -3.88 -29.13 -18.85
N ASP A 445 -3.18 -30.19 -19.18
CA ASP A 445 -3.12 -31.41 -18.37
C ASP A 445 -2.35 -31.23 -17.04
N LYS A 446 -1.68 -30.09 -16.87
CA LYS A 446 -1.01 -29.70 -15.62
C LYS A 446 -1.86 -28.76 -14.76
N ALA A 447 -3.01 -28.32 -15.27
CA ALA A 447 -3.85 -27.37 -14.59
C ALA A 447 -4.59 -27.98 -13.40
N GLY A 448 -4.57 -27.26 -12.27
CA GLY A 448 -5.50 -27.48 -11.16
C GLY A 448 -6.72 -26.55 -11.32
N ILE A 449 -7.91 -27.11 -11.11
CA ILE A 449 -9.17 -26.36 -11.26
C ILE A 449 -9.92 -26.37 -9.93
N VAL A 450 -10.19 -25.20 -9.37
CA VAL A 450 -10.95 -25.06 -8.13
C VAL A 450 -12.12 -24.09 -8.36
N LEU A 451 -13.34 -24.58 -8.18
CA LEU A 451 -14.55 -23.76 -8.22
C LEU A 451 -15.00 -23.46 -6.79
N VAL A 452 -15.01 -22.18 -6.46
CA VAL A 452 -15.56 -21.65 -5.20
C VAL A 452 -17.00 -21.27 -5.43
N LYS A 453 -17.90 -21.94 -4.73
CA LYS A 453 -19.35 -21.66 -4.79
C LYS A 453 -19.77 -20.78 -3.62
N PRO A 454 -20.73 -19.86 -3.83
CA PRO A 454 -21.36 -19.16 -2.72
C PRO A 454 -21.99 -20.16 -1.74
N SER A 455 -21.64 -20.05 -0.47
CA SER A 455 -22.27 -20.86 0.57
C SER A 455 -23.69 -20.37 0.85
N SER A 456 -24.68 -21.27 0.79
CA SER A 456 -26.10 -20.97 1.09
C SER A 456 -26.37 -20.67 2.57
N SER A 457 -25.37 -20.90 3.44
CA SER A 457 -25.54 -20.88 4.90
C SER A 457 -24.68 -19.85 5.62
N GLY A 458 -23.93 -19.00 4.88
CA GLY A 458 -22.75 -18.34 5.46
C GLY A 458 -21.77 -19.39 5.95
N LEU A 459 -20.65 -19.04 6.51
CA LEU A 459 -19.73 -20.01 7.11
C LEU A 459 -20.39 -20.75 8.31
N LYS A 460 -21.26 -21.70 8.01
CA LYS A 460 -21.76 -22.67 9.01
C LYS A 460 -20.64 -23.68 9.25
N GLY A 461 -19.83 -23.44 10.13
CA GLY A 461 -18.73 -24.32 10.46
C GLY A 461 -17.57 -23.55 10.96
N ASP A 462 -17.83 -22.33 11.35
CA ASP A 462 -16.86 -21.63 12.14
C ASP A 462 -16.71 -22.35 13.48
N THR A 463 -15.76 -23.29 13.48
CA THR A 463 -15.17 -23.85 14.68
C THR A 463 -14.26 -22.86 15.38
N ARG A 464 -14.36 -21.53 15.05
CA ARG A 464 -13.70 -20.48 15.79
C ARG A 464 -14.25 -20.55 17.21
N SER A 465 -13.48 -21.18 18.05
CA SER A 465 -13.86 -21.44 19.43
C SER A 465 -14.31 -20.12 20.08
N LYS A 466 -15.45 -20.14 20.76
CA LYS A 466 -15.81 -19.11 21.72
C LYS A 466 -14.72 -19.11 22.81
N VAL A 467 -13.69 -18.30 22.60
CA VAL A 467 -12.62 -18.16 23.59
C VAL A 467 -13.11 -17.15 24.61
N ASN A 468 -13.34 -17.63 25.83
CA ASN A 468 -13.52 -16.77 26.99
C ASN A 468 -12.19 -16.05 27.24
N PHE A 469 -12.09 -14.80 26.83
CA PHE A 469 -10.94 -13.96 27.10
C PHE A 469 -11.00 -13.46 28.54
N SER A 470 -10.13 -13.98 29.38
CA SER A 470 -9.67 -13.24 30.55
C SER A 470 -8.28 -12.69 30.21
N VAL A 471 -8.23 -11.60 29.51
CA VAL A 471 -6.97 -10.84 29.39
C VAL A 471 -6.71 -10.20 30.74
N SER A 472 -5.63 -10.59 31.41
CA SER A 472 -5.14 -9.91 32.57
C SER A 472 -4.98 -8.42 32.26
N THR A 473 -5.70 -7.58 32.97
CA THR A 473 -5.63 -6.12 32.90
C THR A 473 -4.33 -5.54 33.48
N ASP A 474 -3.41 -6.38 33.90
CA ASP A 474 -2.15 -6.02 34.55
C ASP A 474 -0.95 -5.90 33.59
N ALA A 475 -1.15 -5.61 32.33
CA ALA A 475 -0.08 -5.06 31.51
C ALA A 475 0.05 -3.57 31.87
N GLY A 476 0.56 -3.29 33.02
CA GLY A 476 0.99 -1.95 33.42
C GLY A 476 2.16 -1.52 32.56
N VAL A 477 1.86 -0.98 31.38
CA VAL A 477 2.77 -0.03 30.75
C VAL A 477 2.61 1.24 31.58
N ASN A 478 3.50 1.44 32.53
CA ASN A 478 3.66 2.73 33.17
C ASN A 478 4.19 3.69 32.11
N ALA A 479 3.29 4.34 31.38
CA ALA A 479 3.59 5.42 30.46
C ALA A 479 4.06 6.71 31.16
N ALA A 480 4.39 6.63 32.44
CA ALA A 480 4.54 7.76 33.32
C ALA A 480 5.90 8.49 33.27
N ALA A 481 6.79 8.10 32.38
CA ALA A 481 8.03 8.87 32.22
C ALA A 481 8.41 8.90 30.74
N ILE A 482 8.78 10.07 30.22
CA ILE A 482 9.52 10.18 28.95
C ILE A 482 10.72 9.26 29.09
N ASP A 483 10.88 8.33 28.15
CA ASP A 483 12.05 7.45 28.14
C ASP A 483 13.32 8.30 28.29
N PRO A 484 14.20 8.01 29.26
CA PRO A 484 15.45 8.75 29.40
C PRO A 484 16.30 8.82 28.13
N GLU A 485 16.20 7.83 27.25
CA GLU A 485 16.87 7.87 25.94
C GLU A 485 16.19 8.85 24.97
N VAL A 486 14.86 8.98 24.98
CA VAL A 486 14.12 10.01 24.24
C VAL A 486 14.55 11.40 24.69
N ALA A 487 14.60 11.62 26.03
CA ALA A 487 15.08 12.88 26.59
C ALA A 487 16.55 13.16 26.25
N LYS A 488 17.41 12.13 26.22
CA LYS A 488 18.82 12.24 25.80
C LYS A 488 18.94 12.53 24.30
N GLN A 489 18.10 11.95 23.45
CA GLN A 489 18.12 12.23 22.01
C GLN A 489 17.66 13.64 21.69
N GLU A 490 16.61 14.14 22.37
CA GLU A 490 16.23 15.54 22.27
C GLU A 490 17.33 16.50 22.75
N ALA A 491 18.09 16.12 23.75
CA ALA A 491 19.24 16.87 24.23
C ALA A 491 20.44 16.80 23.27
N ARG A 492 20.66 15.67 22.59
CA ARG A 492 21.75 15.49 21.61
C ARG A 492 21.46 16.16 20.26
N HIS A 493 20.20 16.12 19.83
CA HIS A 493 19.74 16.63 18.54
C HIS A 493 18.51 17.54 18.70
N PRO A 494 18.66 18.68 19.43
CA PRO A 494 17.53 19.57 19.59
C PRO A 494 17.14 20.13 18.24
N PHE A 495 15.84 20.10 17.91
CA PHE A 495 15.31 20.79 16.76
C PHE A 495 15.64 22.29 16.88
N LYS A 496 16.34 22.83 15.91
CA LYS A 496 16.68 24.26 15.85
C LYS A 496 15.62 24.99 15.05
N LEU A 497 14.96 25.98 15.65
CA LEU A 497 14.11 26.93 14.91
C LEU A 497 14.89 27.48 13.71
N GLY A 498 14.30 27.42 12.52
CA GLY A 498 14.94 27.78 11.27
C GLY A 498 15.57 26.62 10.47
N THR A 499 15.59 25.38 11.02
CA THR A 499 15.88 24.20 10.22
C THR A 499 14.81 24.04 9.15
N GLN A 500 15.22 23.79 7.92
CA GLN A 500 14.29 23.68 6.77
C GLN A 500 14.25 22.24 6.25
N ALA A 501 13.06 21.78 5.92
CA ALA A 501 12.85 20.59 5.13
C ALA A 501 13.38 20.80 3.70
N LYS A 502 14.05 19.79 3.16
CA LYS A 502 14.75 19.90 1.87
C LYS A 502 13.90 19.40 0.68
N GLY A 503 12.90 18.57 0.92
CA GLY A 503 12.18 17.84 -0.13
C GLY A 503 11.54 18.73 -1.20
N LEU A 504 10.99 19.90 -0.82
CA LEU A 504 10.42 20.86 -1.76
C LEU A 504 11.40 22.00 -2.15
N ALA A 505 12.65 21.95 -1.70
CA ALA A 505 13.63 22.97 -2.01
C ALA A 505 13.91 23.03 -3.52
N GLY A 506 13.80 24.21 -4.12
CA GLY A 506 13.96 24.40 -5.56
C GLY A 506 12.69 24.23 -6.39
N ALA A 507 11.53 23.96 -5.76
CA ALA A 507 10.26 24.01 -6.46
C ALA A 507 10.01 25.41 -7.07
N THR A 508 9.48 25.44 -8.29
CA THR A 508 9.17 26.65 -9.02
C THR A 508 7.68 26.68 -9.38
N ARG A 509 7.09 27.88 -9.39
CA ARG A 509 5.66 28.09 -9.72
C ARG A 509 5.52 29.27 -10.67
N PHE A 510 4.71 29.07 -11.73
CA PHE A 510 4.31 30.17 -12.62
C PHE A 510 2.91 29.92 -13.17
N THR A 511 2.30 30.96 -13.75
CA THR A 511 1.00 30.86 -14.44
C THR A 511 1.19 31.11 -15.91
N MET A 512 0.66 30.24 -16.76
CA MET A 512 0.65 30.43 -18.23
C MET A 512 -0.34 31.53 -18.65
N GLY A 513 -0.20 32.03 -19.88
CA GLY A 513 -1.10 33.04 -20.43
C GLY A 513 -2.57 32.62 -20.49
N ASN A 514 -2.86 31.36 -20.59
CA ASN A 514 -4.22 30.78 -20.55
C ASN A 514 -4.75 30.52 -19.12
N GLY A 515 -4.01 30.90 -18.09
CA GLY A 515 -4.42 30.77 -16.70
C GLY A 515 -4.05 29.45 -16.01
N MET A 516 -3.46 28.49 -16.71
CA MET A 516 -2.96 27.25 -16.10
C MET A 516 -1.82 27.53 -15.15
N GLU A 517 -1.91 27.02 -13.92
CA GLU A 517 -0.81 27.02 -12.96
C GLU A 517 0.15 25.88 -13.29
N VAL A 518 1.46 26.13 -13.22
CA VAL A 518 2.50 25.11 -13.40
C VAL A 518 3.43 25.11 -12.20
N ILE A 519 3.66 23.95 -11.61
CA ILE A 519 4.59 23.74 -10.50
C ILE A 519 5.59 22.68 -10.92
N MET A 520 6.87 22.93 -10.75
CA MET A 520 7.94 22.00 -11.13
C MET A 520 8.93 21.82 -10.01
N LEU A 521 9.39 20.58 -9.80
CA LEU A 521 10.43 20.23 -8.83
C LEU A 521 11.40 19.23 -9.46
N GLN A 522 12.68 19.58 -9.50
CA GLN A 522 13.70 18.63 -9.94
C GLN A 522 14.11 17.72 -8.77
N GLN A 523 13.94 16.39 -8.95
CA GLN A 523 14.38 15.35 -8.02
C GLN A 523 15.29 14.36 -8.76
N LYS A 524 16.57 14.26 -8.32
CA LYS A 524 17.60 13.50 -9.03
C LYS A 524 17.92 12.12 -8.42
N SER A 525 17.24 11.71 -7.35
CA SER A 525 17.54 10.44 -6.66
C SER A 525 17.37 9.23 -7.55
N MET A 526 16.34 9.24 -8.39
CA MET A 526 15.98 8.15 -9.30
C MET A 526 15.74 8.68 -10.72
N PRO A 527 15.92 7.84 -11.77
CA PRO A 527 15.61 8.20 -13.15
C PRO A 527 14.09 8.14 -13.42
N ILE A 528 13.29 8.79 -12.60
CA ILE A 528 11.82 8.76 -12.60
C ILE A 528 11.29 10.17 -12.78
N ALA A 529 10.10 10.27 -13.36
CA ALA A 529 9.29 11.46 -13.38
C ALA A 529 7.83 11.14 -13.04
N HIS A 530 7.18 12.07 -12.39
CA HIS A 530 5.76 12.08 -12.10
C HIS A 530 5.16 13.37 -12.62
N VAL A 531 4.06 13.27 -13.35
CA VAL A 531 3.32 14.40 -13.92
C VAL A 531 1.88 14.30 -13.44
N GLU A 532 1.39 15.31 -12.75
CA GLU A 532 0.01 15.40 -12.28
C GLU A 532 -0.69 16.57 -12.97
N LEU A 533 -1.87 16.32 -13.52
CA LEU A 533 -2.79 17.33 -14.03
C LEU A 533 -4.02 17.35 -13.12
N ARG A 534 -4.15 18.39 -12.33
CA ARG A 534 -5.19 18.55 -11.31
C ARG A 534 -6.18 19.63 -11.72
N PHE A 535 -7.47 19.27 -11.76
CA PHE A 535 -8.57 20.22 -11.95
C PHE A 535 -9.19 20.54 -10.60
N LYS A 536 -9.01 21.77 -10.15
CA LYS A 536 -9.45 22.25 -8.82
C LYS A 536 -10.93 22.61 -8.83
N ASN A 537 -11.64 22.34 -7.74
CA ASN A 537 -13.06 22.65 -7.53
C ASN A 537 -13.99 22.01 -8.57
N VAL A 538 -13.59 20.89 -9.15
CA VAL A 538 -14.38 20.12 -10.13
C VAL A 538 -14.53 18.66 -9.75
N GLY A 539 -14.31 18.32 -8.48
CA GLY A 539 -14.54 16.99 -7.93
C GLY A 539 -16.03 16.65 -7.80
N GLU A 540 -16.30 15.55 -7.12
CA GLU A 540 -17.65 15.01 -6.99
C GLU A 540 -18.61 15.96 -6.26
N ALA A 541 -18.12 16.75 -5.30
CA ALA A 541 -18.92 17.72 -4.57
C ALA A 541 -19.17 19.04 -5.33
N ALA A 542 -18.41 19.29 -6.40
CA ALA A 542 -18.51 20.55 -7.16
C ALA A 542 -19.72 20.61 -8.11
N THR A 543 -20.42 19.52 -8.30
CA THR A 543 -21.57 19.40 -9.19
C THR A 543 -22.79 18.90 -8.43
N PRO A 544 -24.02 19.37 -8.76
CA PRO A 544 -25.26 18.83 -8.22
C PRO A 544 -25.47 17.34 -8.53
N ASP A 545 -24.79 16.83 -9.55
CA ASP A 545 -24.85 15.45 -10.02
C ASP A 545 -23.46 14.80 -9.98
N SER A 546 -23.14 14.19 -8.84
CA SER A 546 -21.89 13.46 -8.63
C SER A 546 -21.67 12.32 -9.61
N ALA A 547 -22.74 11.68 -10.09
CA ALA A 547 -22.65 10.59 -11.04
C ALA A 547 -22.07 11.07 -12.39
N VAL A 548 -22.33 12.31 -12.78
CA VAL A 548 -21.72 12.91 -13.99
C VAL A 548 -20.20 13.12 -13.79
N ALA A 549 -19.80 13.68 -12.65
CA ALA A 549 -18.38 13.87 -12.33
C ALA A 549 -17.62 12.55 -12.22
N ALA A 550 -18.19 11.56 -11.53
CA ALA A 550 -17.63 10.22 -11.41
C ALA A 550 -17.56 9.50 -12.76
N GLY A 551 -18.61 9.62 -13.58
CA GLY A 551 -18.64 9.09 -14.95
C GLY A 551 -17.58 9.74 -15.83
N ALA A 552 -17.46 11.07 -15.80
CA ALA A 552 -16.44 11.79 -16.56
C ALA A 552 -15.01 11.36 -16.17
N ALA A 553 -14.72 11.21 -14.88
CA ALA A 553 -13.44 10.69 -14.39
C ALA A 553 -13.21 9.22 -14.78
N ALA A 554 -14.25 8.38 -14.72
CA ALA A 554 -14.17 6.97 -15.13
C ALA A 554 -13.84 6.80 -16.62
N PHE A 555 -14.32 7.69 -17.48
CA PHE A 555 -13.97 7.69 -18.91
C PHE A 555 -12.51 8.08 -19.14
N LEU A 556 -11.92 8.89 -18.30
CA LEU A 556 -10.50 9.21 -18.36
C LEU A 556 -9.60 8.03 -17.92
N ARG A 557 -10.11 7.12 -17.09
CA ARG A 557 -9.35 5.93 -16.65
C ARG A 557 -9.15 4.89 -17.75
N ARG A 558 -10.07 4.81 -18.72
CA ARG A 558 -10.02 3.88 -19.85
C ARG A 558 -10.50 4.60 -21.12
N PRO A 559 -9.67 5.47 -21.69
CA PRO A 559 -10.06 6.14 -22.91
C PRO A 559 -10.27 5.09 -24.00
N PRO A 560 -11.42 5.17 -24.73
CA PRO A 560 -11.63 4.35 -25.89
C PRO A 560 -10.65 4.81 -26.95
N ASN A 561 -9.83 3.93 -27.47
CA ASN A 561 -8.98 4.22 -28.62
C ASN A 561 -7.95 5.36 -28.45
N ILE A 562 -7.23 5.42 -27.30
CA ILE A 562 -5.81 5.74 -27.41
C ILE A 562 -5.12 4.50 -28.05
N THR A 563 -5.88 3.71 -28.78
CA THR A 563 -5.49 2.57 -29.61
C THR A 563 -4.73 3.02 -30.86
N GLY A 564 -3.83 3.86 -30.74
CA GLY A 564 -2.88 4.33 -31.74
C GLY A 564 -1.69 4.95 -31.07
N ASP A 565 -1.72 5.07 -29.73
CA ASP A 565 -0.58 5.53 -28.96
C ASP A 565 0.14 4.33 -28.34
N ASP A 566 0.76 3.56 -29.22
CA ASP A 566 1.74 2.53 -28.87
C ASP A 566 2.82 3.05 -27.89
N ALA A 567 3.00 4.37 -27.80
CA ALA A 567 4.02 4.98 -26.96
C ALA A 567 3.75 4.78 -25.47
N LEU A 568 2.50 4.91 -24.97
CA LEU A 568 2.20 4.72 -23.56
C LEU A 568 2.37 3.25 -23.14
N SER A 569 1.84 2.32 -23.94
CA SER A 569 1.92 0.89 -23.63
C SER A 569 3.36 0.37 -23.72
N LYS A 570 4.17 0.87 -24.63
CA LYS A 570 5.56 0.41 -24.87
C LYS A 570 6.60 0.98 -23.91
N THR A 571 6.24 1.99 -23.11
CA THR A 571 7.20 2.72 -22.27
C THR A 571 7.10 2.39 -20.77
N GLY A 572 6.11 1.61 -20.35
CA GLY A 572 5.83 1.38 -18.93
C GLY A 572 5.32 2.64 -18.19
N VAL A 573 4.92 3.67 -18.95
CA VAL A 573 4.29 4.86 -18.39
C VAL A 573 2.88 4.50 -17.96
N ASN A 574 2.60 4.66 -16.67
CA ASN A 574 1.29 4.46 -16.09
C ASN A 574 0.50 5.77 -16.09
N VAL A 575 -0.75 5.73 -16.53
CA VAL A 575 -1.67 6.88 -16.50
C VAL A 575 -2.93 6.49 -15.77
N ARG A 576 -3.31 7.29 -14.76
CA ARG A 576 -4.55 7.10 -14.02
C ARG A 576 -5.25 8.42 -13.77
N CYS A 577 -6.58 8.37 -13.66
CA CYS A 577 -7.41 9.50 -13.25
C CYS A 577 -8.33 9.07 -12.12
N GLN A 578 -8.55 9.97 -11.18
CA GLN A 578 -9.46 9.79 -10.08
C GLN A 578 -10.18 11.11 -9.75
N ALA A 579 -11.40 11.00 -9.27
CA ALA A 579 -12.13 12.11 -8.68
C ALA A 579 -12.17 11.90 -7.17
N ASN A 580 -12.02 12.98 -6.43
CA ASN A 580 -12.38 13.07 -5.02
C ASN A 580 -13.44 14.18 -4.85
N GLU A 581 -13.75 14.53 -3.63
CA GLU A 581 -14.78 15.51 -3.32
C GLU A 581 -14.50 16.87 -3.97
N ASP A 582 -13.24 17.30 -3.99
CA ASP A 582 -12.83 18.67 -4.36
C ASP A 582 -12.20 18.77 -5.75
N ALA A 583 -11.61 17.70 -6.28
CA ALA A 583 -10.79 17.77 -7.48
C ALA A 583 -10.89 16.50 -8.36
N VAL A 584 -10.58 16.66 -9.64
CA VAL A 584 -10.22 15.55 -10.53
C VAL A 584 -8.71 15.59 -10.75
N ILE A 585 -8.06 14.48 -10.55
CA ILE A 585 -6.61 14.34 -10.62
C ILE A 585 -6.28 13.26 -11.65
N CYS A 586 -5.53 13.63 -12.67
CA CYS A 586 -4.95 12.71 -13.62
C CYS A 586 -3.45 12.74 -13.47
N ASP A 587 -2.83 11.61 -13.24
CA ASP A 587 -1.40 11.50 -13.07
C ASP A 587 -0.77 10.49 -14.03
N SER A 588 0.47 10.71 -14.33
CA SER A 588 1.32 9.86 -15.14
C SER A 588 2.66 9.68 -14.45
N HIS A 589 3.10 8.44 -14.34
CA HIS A 589 4.32 8.06 -13.64
C HIS A 589 5.14 7.10 -14.51
N GLY A 590 6.46 7.27 -14.49
CA GLY A 590 7.33 6.41 -15.27
C GLY A 590 8.78 6.87 -15.30
N VAL A 591 9.57 6.23 -16.14
CA VAL A 591 10.99 6.57 -16.30
C VAL A 591 11.12 7.93 -17.00
N ASN A 592 12.02 8.77 -16.48
CA ASN A 592 12.15 10.19 -16.86
C ASN A 592 12.45 10.46 -18.35
N ILE A 593 13.06 9.52 -19.06
CA ILE A 593 13.31 9.63 -20.51
C ILE A 593 12.01 9.71 -21.33
N TYR A 594 10.88 9.31 -20.74
CA TYR A 594 9.55 9.35 -21.33
C TYR A 594 8.69 10.52 -20.82
N LEU A 595 9.33 11.56 -20.27
CA LEU A 595 8.61 12.73 -19.76
C LEU A 595 7.68 13.36 -20.81
N ASP A 596 8.10 13.42 -22.07
CA ASP A 596 7.29 13.95 -23.16
C ASP A 596 6.07 13.06 -23.45
N VAL A 597 6.22 11.75 -23.37
CA VAL A 597 5.11 10.77 -23.49
C VAL A 597 4.10 10.95 -22.35
N MET A 598 4.56 11.15 -21.11
CA MET A 598 3.71 11.42 -19.95
C MET A 598 2.87 12.69 -20.13
N VAL A 599 3.53 13.81 -20.43
CA VAL A 599 2.88 15.13 -20.57
C VAL A 599 1.89 15.15 -21.72
N LYS A 600 2.30 14.67 -22.90
CA LYS A 600 1.43 14.57 -24.08
C LYS A 600 0.34 13.52 -23.92
N GLY A 601 0.62 12.42 -23.19
CA GLY A 601 -0.35 11.39 -22.87
C GLY A 601 -1.50 11.93 -22.02
N LEU A 602 -1.21 12.71 -20.98
CA LEU A 602 -2.23 13.41 -20.18
C LEU A 602 -3.03 14.43 -21.01
N GLU A 603 -2.36 15.20 -21.86
CA GLU A 603 -3.04 16.14 -22.76
C GLU A 603 -4.04 15.41 -23.67
N ARG A 604 -3.61 14.37 -24.37
CA ARG A 604 -4.47 13.57 -25.25
C ARG A 604 -5.61 12.91 -24.49
N LEU A 605 -5.35 12.38 -23.28
CA LEU A 605 -6.38 11.78 -22.45
C LEU A 605 -7.54 12.75 -22.21
N ILE A 606 -7.22 14.00 -21.92
CA ILE A 606 -8.22 15.05 -21.67
C ILE A 606 -8.87 15.56 -22.95
N THR A 607 -8.11 15.74 -24.03
CA THR A 607 -8.59 16.44 -25.24
C THR A 607 -9.16 15.52 -26.30
N ALA A 608 -8.53 14.36 -26.52
CA ALA A 608 -8.84 13.46 -27.64
C ALA A 608 -9.80 12.31 -27.28
N GLY A 609 -10.03 12.04 -26.00
CA GLY A 609 -10.93 10.96 -25.58
C GLY A 609 -12.36 11.19 -26.08
N GLU A 610 -12.80 10.40 -27.04
CA GLU A 610 -14.21 10.40 -27.48
C GLU A 610 -15.05 9.63 -26.46
N TYR A 611 -15.95 10.31 -25.79
CA TYR A 611 -17.03 9.65 -25.04
C TYR A 611 -18.00 9.01 -26.01
N ASN A 612 -18.14 7.69 -25.95
CA ASN A 612 -19.08 6.97 -26.80
C ASN A 612 -20.16 6.25 -25.97
N GLN A 613 -21.28 5.97 -26.66
CA GLN A 613 -22.47 5.39 -26.02
C GLN A 613 -22.23 3.98 -25.48
N GLU A 614 -21.49 3.15 -26.18
CA GLU A 614 -21.21 1.77 -25.76
C GLU A 614 -20.41 1.70 -24.45
N GLN A 615 -19.46 2.62 -24.28
CA GLN A 615 -18.68 2.69 -23.02
C GLN A 615 -19.52 3.23 -21.87
N LEU A 616 -20.40 4.21 -22.13
CA LEU A 616 -21.33 4.69 -21.15
C LEU A 616 -22.22 3.54 -20.63
N GLU A 617 -22.78 2.75 -21.54
CA GLU A 617 -23.62 1.59 -21.21
C GLU A 617 -22.83 0.53 -20.44
N ARG A 618 -21.57 0.24 -20.83
CA ARG A 618 -20.70 -0.68 -20.10
C ARG A 618 -20.38 -0.18 -18.68
N TRP A 619 -20.07 1.09 -18.53
CA TRP A 619 -19.82 1.70 -17.22
C TRP A 619 -21.09 1.66 -16.35
N GLN A 620 -22.21 2.12 -16.86
CA GLN A 620 -23.49 2.11 -16.14
C GLN A 620 -23.90 0.71 -15.69
N LYS A 621 -23.71 -0.29 -16.56
CA LYS A 621 -24.03 -1.68 -16.24
C LYS A 621 -23.15 -2.19 -15.11
N ARG A 622 -21.83 -1.97 -15.19
CA ARG A 622 -20.88 -2.40 -14.16
C ARG A 622 -21.19 -1.74 -12.82
N GLU A 623 -21.30 -0.42 -12.78
CA GLU A 623 -21.63 0.31 -11.55
C GLU A 623 -22.97 -0.16 -10.96
N SER A 624 -23.98 -0.36 -11.81
CA SER A 624 -25.28 -0.84 -11.34
C SER A 624 -25.22 -2.27 -10.79
N GLU A 625 -24.38 -3.14 -11.33
CA GLU A 625 -24.16 -4.50 -10.84
C GLU A 625 -23.40 -4.48 -9.49
N ASP A 626 -22.38 -3.65 -9.35
CA ASP A 626 -21.63 -3.48 -8.11
C ASP A 626 -22.45 -2.86 -6.99
N LEU A 627 -23.22 -1.83 -7.31
CA LEU A 627 -24.08 -1.13 -6.34
C LEU A 627 -25.25 -1.99 -5.84
N LYS A 628 -25.55 -3.13 -6.49
CA LYS A 628 -26.59 -4.08 -6.03
C LYS A 628 -26.08 -5.19 -5.14
N LEU A 629 -24.78 -5.30 -4.94
CA LEU A 629 -24.23 -6.26 -3.99
C LEU A 629 -24.63 -5.90 -2.56
N HIS A 630 -24.97 -6.91 -1.76
CA HIS A 630 -25.38 -6.70 -0.37
C HIS A 630 -24.29 -6.00 0.44
N SER A 631 -23.04 -6.46 0.32
CA SER A 631 -21.88 -5.86 0.99
C SER A 631 -21.65 -4.40 0.58
N THR A 632 -21.89 -4.07 -0.70
CA THR A 632 -21.78 -2.69 -1.21
C THR A 632 -22.92 -1.82 -0.66
N LEU A 633 -24.15 -2.32 -0.62
CA LEU A 633 -25.30 -1.58 -0.08
C LEU A 633 -25.13 -1.29 1.42
N GLU A 634 -24.72 -2.28 2.20
CA GLU A 634 -24.44 -2.13 3.63
C GLU A 634 -23.35 -1.09 3.88
N MET A 635 -22.23 -1.18 3.15
CA MET A 635 -21.12 -0.23 3.25
C MET A 635 -21.51 1.18 2.79
N ASN A 636 -22.26 1.31 1.71
CA ASN A 636 -22.75 2.58 1.21
C ASN A 636 -23.69 3.27 2.22
N GLU A 637 -24.57 2.50 2.86
CA GLU A 637 -25.42 3.04 3.92
C GLU A 637 -24.59 3.52 5.12
N TYR A 638 -23.57 2.74 5.53
CA TYR A 638 -22.66 3.12 6.58
C TYR A 638 -21.91 4.43 6.25
N ILE A 639 -21.34 4.57 5.06
CA ILE A 639 -20.64 5.78 4.61
C ILE A 639 -21.61 6.97 4.59
N ARG A 640 -22.83 6.78 4.07
CA ARG A 640 -23.86 7.82 4.01
C ARG A 640 -24.29 8.30 5.40
N GLN A 641 -24.46 7.39 6.35
CA GLN A 641 -24.82 7.76 7.72
C GLN A 641 -23.65 8.47 8.42
N ALA A 642 -22.41 8.03 8.22
CA ALA A 642 -21.22 8.66 8.78
C ALA A 642 -21.04 10.09 8.25
N THR A 643 -21.07 10.27 6.93
CA THR A 643 -20.92 11.61 6.29
C THR A 643 -22.09 12.54 6.62
N ALA A 644 -23.33 12.03 6.66
CA ALA A 644 -24.51 12.80 7.06
C ALA A 644 -24.41 13.27 8.52
N ALA A 645 -23.88 12.44 9.40
CA ALA A 645 -23.69 12.81 10.79
C ALA A 645 -22.57 13.85 10.97
N VAL A 646 -21.52 13.83 10.11
CA VAL A 646 -20.42 14.78 10.17
C VAL A 646 -20.75 16.09 9.45
N TYR A 647 -21.24 16.05 8.22
CA TYR A 647 -21.39 17.21 7.36
C TYR A 647 -22.83 17.73 7.24
N GLY A 648 -23.80 16.93 7.69
CA GLY A 648 -25.24 17.18 7.48
C GLY A 648 -25.78 16.46 6.24
N PRO A 649 -27.09 16.10 6.24
CA PRO A 649 -27.70 15.29 5.17
C PRO A 649 -27.74 16.00 3.81
N ASP A 650 -27.77 17.32 3.82
CA ASP A 650 -27.89 18.14 2.59
C ASP A 650 -26.56 18.61 2.02
N HIS A 651 -25.46 18.40 2.73
CA HIS A 651 -24.14 18.82 2.29
C HIS A 651 -23.68 18.04 1.04
N PRO A 652 -22.98 18.66 0.06
CA PRO A 652 -22.47 17.97 -1.12
C PRO A 652 -21.60 16.75 -0.80
N TYR A 653 -20.74 16.81 0.22
CA TYR A 653 -19.94 15.65 0.65
C TYR A 653 -20.77 14.46 1.15
N THR A 654 -21.99 14.69 1.63
CA THR A 654 -22.93 13.61 2.00
C THR A 654 -23.70 13.08 0.80
N LYS A 655 -24.28 14.00 0.01
CA LYS A 655 -25.10 13.62 -1.17
C LYS A 655 -24.29 12.83 -2.19
N ASN A 656 -22.99 13.11 -2.27
CA ASN A 656 -22.09 12.57 -3.26
C ASN A 656 -21.14 11.51 -2.68
N ALA A 657 -21.23 11.20 -1.39
CA ALA A 657 -20.36 10.22 -0.72
C ALA A 657 -20.44 8.81 -1.32
N VAL A 658 -21.60 8.47 -1.91
CA VAL A 658 -21.81 7.18 -2.57
C VAL A 658 -22.69 7.37 -3.80
N LEU A 659 -22.33 6.70 -4.88
CA LEU A 659 -23.17 6.64 -6.07
C LEU A 659 -24.42 5.81 -5.81
N SER A 660 -25.54 6.12 -6.48
CA SER A 660 -26.72 5.31 -6.49
C SER A 660 -26.99 4.73 -7.88
N PRO A 661 -27.56 3.50 -8.00
CA PRO A 661 -27.91 2.93 -9.29
C PRO A 661 -28.82 3.83 -10.11
N SER A 662 -29.74 4.54 -9.46
CA SER A 662 -30.66 5.45 -10.11
C SER A 662 -29.98 6.74 -10.60
N ALA A 663 -28.96 7.24 -9.93
CA ALA A 663 -28.18 8.39 -10.39
C ALA A 663 -27.27 7.98 -11.58
N THR A 664 -26.58 6.86 -11.46
CA THR A 664 -25.68 6.35 -12.52
C THR A 664 -26.45 6.08 -13.81
N SER A 665 -27.64 5.47 -13.74
CA SER A 665 -28.46 5.18 -14.92
C SER A 665 -29.01 6.42 -15.63
N LYS A 666 -29.04 7.58 -15.00
CA LYS A 666 -29.49 8.86 -15.58
C LYS A 666 -28.38 9.66 -16.26
N VAL A 667 -27.13 9.22 -16.12
CA VAL A 667 -26.01 9.90 -16.78
C VAL A 667 -26.14 9.70 -18.31
N HIS A 668 -26.14 10.80 -19.03
CA HIS A 668 -26.22 10.81 -20.50
C HIS A 668 -24.89 11.29 -21.08
N LEU A 669 -24.59 10.83 -22.30
CA LEU A 669 -23.35 11.13 -22.99
C LEU A 669 -23.12 12.64 -23.15
N ASP A 670 -24.16 13.40 -23.46
CA ASP A 670 -24.09 14.86 -23.60
C ASP A 670 -23.72 15.54 -22.28
N ALA A 671 -24.26 15.05 -21.14
CA ALA A 671 -23.90 15.59 -19.82
C ALA A 671 -22.40 15.38 -19.50
N LEU A 672 -21.82 14.25 -19.90
CA LEU A 672 -20.37 14.00 -19.75
C LEU A 672 -19.54 14.92 -20.64
N LYS A 673 -19.97 15.14 -21.89
CA LYS A 673 -19.30 16.06 -22.83
C LYS A 673 -19.35 17.50 -22.35
N ASP A 674 -20.53 17.93 -21.88
CA ASP A 674 -20.73 19.27 -21.32
C ASP A 674 -19.90 19.48 -20.05
N PHE A 675 -19.84 18.49 -19.17
CA PHE A 675 -19.02 18.53 -17.96
C PHE A 675 -17.54 18.70 -18.32
N ARG A 676 -17.02 17.89 -19.25
CA ARG A 676 -15.65 18.00 -19.75
C ARG A 676 -15.35 19.38 -20.33
N ALA A 677 -16.17 19.84 -21.27
CA ALA A 677 -15.98 21.13 -21.94
C ALA A 677 -16.01 22.31 -20.97
N LYS A 678 -16.82 22.23 -19.92
CA LYS A 678 -16.97 23.27 -18.92
C LYS A 678 -15.85 23.28 -17.87
N HIS A 679 -15.41 22.09 -17.43
CA HIS A 679 -14.62 21.95 -16.22
C HIS A 679 -13.14 21.58 -16.48
N TYR A 680 -12.82 20.83 -17.56
CA TYR A 680 -11.45 20.43 -17.87
C TYR A 680 -10.78 21.46 -18.79
N THR A 681 -10.55 22.64 -18.23
CA THR A 681 -10.01 23.80 -18.93
C THR A 681 -8.76 24.33 -18.22
N ALA A 682 -7.94 25.08 -18.92
CA ALA A 682 -6.66 25.59 -18.44
C ALA A 682 -6.79 26.42 -17.14
N GLY A 683 -7.85 27.23 -17.02
CA GLY A 683 -8.06 28.08 -15.83
C GLY A 683 -8.40 27.32 -14.55
N ASN A 684 -8.87 26.07 -14.69
CA ASN A 684 -9.11 25.16 -13.55
C ASN A 684 -7.94 24.23 -13.28
N ALA A 685 -6.94 24.18 -14.18
CA ALA A 685 -5.90 23.17 -14.17
C ALA A 685 -4.63 23.67 -13.47
N THR A 686 -4.02 22.78 -12.70
CA THR A 686 -2.63 22.90 -12.23
C THR A 686 -1.86 21.71 -12.80
N LEU A 687 -0.77 21.98 -13.51
CA LEU A 687 0.19 20.98 -13.96
C LEU A 687 1.33 20.92 -12.95
N ILE A 688 1.59 19.74 -12.40
CA ILE A 688 2.66 19.50 -11.44
C ILE A 688 3.62 18.48 -12.06
N MET A 689 4.91 18.80 -12.07
CA MET A 689 5.95 17.94 -12.63
C MET A 689 7.05 17.76 -11.59
N VAL A 690 7.32 16.54 -11.18
CA VAL A 690 8.37 16.19 -10.21
C VAL A 690 9.23 15.08 -10.78
N GLY A 691 10.55 15.22 -10.73
CA GLY A 691 11.42 14.15 -11.18
C GLY A 691 12.78 14.58 -11.72
N ASN A 692 13.47 13.63 -12.33
CA ASN A 692 14.82 13.84 -12.87
C ASN A 692 14.77 14.37 -14.31
N PHE A 693 14.58 15.68 -14.43
CA PHE A 693 14.56 16.38 -15.72
C PHE A 693 15.17 17.80 -15.58
N ASP A 694 15.51 18.41 -16.72
CA ASP A 694 15.88 19.83 -16.73
C ASP A 694 14.63 20.71 -16.64
N LEU A 695 14.66 21.72 -15.74
CA LEU A 695 13.50 22.59 -15.50
C LEU A 695 13.12 23.43 -16.72
N LYS A 696 14.09 23.85 -17.54
CA LYS A 696 13.80 24.68 -18.74
C LYS A 696 13.17 23.84 -19.84
N ASP A 697 13.65 22.60 -19.99
CA ASP A 697 13.07 21.67 -20.97
C ASP A 697 11.66 21.26 -20.57
N ALA A 698 11.43 21.02 -19.28
CA ALA A 698 10.09 20.74 -18.75
C ALA A 698 9.13 21.92 -18.88
N GLU A 699 9.60 23.16 -18.59
CA GLU A 699 8.81 24.37 -18.80
C GLU A 699 8.44 24.57 -20.27
N LYS A 700 9.40 24.36 -21.18
CA LYS A 700 9.14 24.42 -22.63
C LYS A 700 8.11 23.38 -23.05
N LEU A 701 8.26 22.12 -22.61
CA LEU A 701 7.33 21.04 -22.90
C LEU A 701 5.92 21.35 -22.41
N ALA A 702 5.78 21.85 -21.18
CA ALA A 702 4.49 22.27 -20.63
C ALA A 702 3.82 23.37 -21.49
N LYS A 703 4.58 24.39 -21.87
CA LYS A 703 4.07 25.50 -22.71
C LYS A 703 3.69 25.04 -24.12
N ASP A 704 4.51 24.19 -24.73
CA ASP A 704 4.26 23.66 -26.08
C ASP A 704 3.02 22.76 -26.10
N THR A 705 2.75 22.02 -25.02
CA THR A 705 1.63 21.06 -24.93
C THR A 705 0.33 21.75 -24.51
N PHE A 706 0.35 22.55 -23.46
CA PHE A 706 -0.87 23.09 -22.85
C PHE A 706 -1.12 24.57 -23.16
N GLY A 707 -0.18 25.31 -23.74
CA GLY A 707 -0.29 26.75 -23.98
C GLY A 707 -1.47 27.17 -24.85
N GLY A 708 -1.93 26.26 -25.72
CA GLY A 708 -3.09 26.46 -26.59
C GLY A 708 -4.46 26.13 -26.00
N TRP A 709 -4.50 25.61 -24.76
CA TRP A 709 -5.78 25.25 -24.14
C TRP A 709 -6.65 26.46 -23.83
N ASP A 710 -7.98 26.27 -23.95
CA ASP A 710 -8.94 27.30 -23.56
C ASP A 710 -8.86 27.55 -22.04
N LYS A 711 -8.87 28.84 -21.66
CA LYS A 711 -8.90 29.26 -20.29
C LYS A 711 -10.16 28.76 -19.56
N GLY A 712 -11.30 28.77 -20.22
CA GLY A 712 -12.59 28.38 -19.66
C GLY A 712 -13.07 29.27 -18.51
N THR A 713 -14.10 28.78 -17.84
CA THR A 713 -14.66 29.44 -16.63
C THR A 713 -14.04 28.81 -15.39
N ILE A 714 -13.48 29.65 -14.51
CA ILE A 714 -12.90 29.18 -13.24
C ILE A 714 -14.01 28.69 -12.31
N ALA A 715 -13.90 27.41 -11.91
CA ALA A 715 -14.81 26.78 -10.96
C ALA A 715 -14.62 27.36 -9.55
N LYS A 716 -15.72 27.63 -8.88
CA LYS A 716 -15.69 28.09 -7.48
C LYS A 716 -15.63 26.90 -6.53
N PRO A 717 -14.94 27.01 -5.39
CA PRO A 717 -15.02 25.99 -4.36
C PRO A 717 -16.45 25.85 -3.84
N VAL A 718 -16.78 24.67 -3.35
CA VAL A 718 -18.07 24.41 -2.68
C VAL A 718 -18.17 25.26 -1.43
N GLU A 719 -19.20 26.09 -1.36
CA GLU A 719 -19.50 26.85 -0.15
C GLU A 719 -19.99 25.88 0.94
N SER A 720 -19.28 25.80 2.05
CA SER A 720 -19.66 24.98 3.18
C SER A 720 -20.19 25.84 4.32
N THR A 721 -21.49 25.71 4.59
CA THR A 721 -22.04 26.21 5.85
C THR A 721 -21.80 25.14 6.92
N PRO A 722 -21.18 25.48 8.08
CA PRO A 722 -21.00 24.51 9.14
C PRO A 722 -22.31 23.87 9.57
N PHE A 723 -22.36 22.53 9.62
CA PHE A 723 -23.53 21.81 10.09
C PHE A 723 -23.73 22.02 11.60
N LYS A 724 -24.88 22.58 11.97
CA LYS A 724 -25.24 22.75 13.38
C LYS A 724 -25.87 21.46 13.93
N ARG A 725 -25.22 20.89 14.93
CA ARG A 725 -25.70 19.71 15.65
C ARG A 725 -26.46 20.07 16.91
N SER A 726 -27.39 19.20 17.28
CA SER A 726 -28.13 19.29 18.56
C SER A 726 -27.53 18.41 19.65
N GLY A 727 -26.47 17.67 19.38
CA GLY A 727 -25.83 16.73 20.29
C GLY A 727 -25.04 15.66 19.54
N PRO A 728 -24.44 14.69 20.26
CA PRO A 728 -23.70 13.59 19.66
C PRO A 728 -24.61 12.70 18.78
N SER A 729 -24.00 11.99 17.84
CA SER A 729 -24.72 11.10 16.93
C SER A 729 -24.19 9.67 17.06
N PHE A 730 -25.06 8.73 17.42
CA PHE A 730 -24.73 7.32 17.61
C PHE A 730 -25.63 6.46 16.71
N ILE A 731 -25.04 5.88 15.66
CA ILE A 731 -25.79 5.23 14.59
C ILE A 731 -25.23 3.83 14.35
N GLY A 732 -26.09 2.81 14.39
CA GLY A 732 -25.78 1.44 14.00
C GLY A 732 -26.38 1.13 12.64
N VAL A 733 -25.59 0.71 11.68
CA VAL A 733 -26.02 0.18 10.39
C VAL A 733 -25.91 -1.34 10.46
N THR A 734 -27.00 -2.03 10.11
CA THR A 734 -27.08 -3.48 10.28
C THR A 734 -26.74 -4.22 9.01
N LYS A 735 -26.05 -5.37 9.16
CA LYS A 735 -25.86 -6.38 8.13
C LYS A 735 -26.92 -7.48 8.27
N ASP A 736 -27.29 -8.09 7.15
CA ASP A 736 -28.22 -9.22 7.15
C ASP A 736 -27.60 -10.51 7.70
N LYS A 737 -26.29 -10.65 7.58
CA LYS A 737 -25.54 -11.83 8.01
C LYS A 737 -24.82 -11.57 9.33
N VAL A 738 -24.74 -12.60 10.17
CA VAL A 738 -23.90 -12.57 11.36
C VAL A 738 -22.45 -12.41 10.93
N ASP A 739 -21.78 -11.36 11.45
CA ASP A 739 -20.38 -11.07 11.17
C ASP A 739 -19.58 -11.19 12.46
N GLN A 740 -18.33 -11.63 12.31
CA GLN A 740 -17.39 -11.69 13.44
C GLN A 740 -16.67 -10.39 13.70
N GLN A 741 -16.93 -9.39 12.87
CA GLN A 741 -16.36 -8.07 12.96
C GLN A 741 -17.42 -6.98 12.95
N VAL A 742 -17.16 -5.95 13.74
CA VAL A 742 -17.84 -4.66 13.67
C VAL A 742 -16.86 -3.65 13.10
N THR A 743 -17.30 -2.91 12.08
CA THR A 743 -16.58 -1.73 11.61
C THR A 743 -17.13 -0.51 12.34
N ALA A 744 -16.26 0.33 12.89
CA ALA A 744 -16.68 1.53 13.59
C ALA A 744 -15.85 2.75 13.18
N VAL A 745 -16.52 3.88 13.03
CA VAL A 745 -15.89 5.20 12.90
C VAL A 745 -16.25 6.04 14.13
N ILE A 746 -15.27 6.79 14.61
CA ILE A 746 -15.45 7.84 15.62
C ILE A 746 -14.92 9.12 14.98
N SER A 747 -15.76 10.15 14.89
CA SER A 747 -15.36 11.39 14.22
C SER A 747 -15.74 12.63 15.06
N TYR A 748 -14.91 13.65 14.92
CA TYR A 748 -15.14 14.99 15.48
C TYR A 748 -14.92 16.02 14.38
N PRO A 749 -15.83 16.98 14.15
CA PRO A 749 -15.61 18.04 13.19
C PRO A 749 -14.40 18.90 13.52
N SER A 750 -13.68 19.28 12.51
CA SER A 750 -12.51 20.17 12.59
C SER A 750 -12.73 21.43 11.73
N THR A 751 -11.90 22.44 11.93
CA THR A 751 -11.93 23.64 11.12
C THR A 751 -11.65 23.32 9.64
N PRO A 752 -12.43 23.89 8.69
CA PRO A 752 -12.20 23.71 7.25
C PRO A 752 -10.87 24.27 6.76
N GLY A 753 -10.34 23.69 5.70
CA GLY A 753 -9.18 24.23 4.98
C GLY A 753 -7.89 24.29 5.82
N VAL A 754 -7.06 25.27 5.50
CA VAL A 754 -5.79 25.56 6.16
C VAL A 754 -5.85 26.94 6.78
N ASP A 755 -5.49 27.05 8.04
CA ASP A 755 -5.38 28.31 8.78
C ASP A 755 -4.04 28.38 9.56
N GLY A 756 -3.83 29.45 10.34
CA GLY A 756 -2.60 29.66 11.12
C GLY A 756 -2.43 28.73 12.32
N GLN A 757 -3.25 27.68 12.47
CA GLN A 757 -3.15 26.66 13.52
C GLN A 757 -2.92 25.26 12.94
N GLU A 758 -2.51 25.18 11.70
CA GLU A 758 -2.31 23.88 11.01
C GLU A 758 -1.31 22.98 11.74
N GLY A 759 -0.19 23.54 12.19
CA GLY A 759 0.80 22.82 12.97
C GLY A 759 0.24 22.24 14.27
N ALA A 760 -0.58 23.02 14.98
CA ALA A 760 -1.21 22.57 16.21
C ALA A 760 -2.26 21.45 15.96
N ARG A 761 -3.05 21.55 14.87
CA ARG A 761 -4.01 20.49 14.50
C ARG A 761 -3.32 19.19 14.09
N ARG A 762 -2.20 19.28 13.40
CA ARG A 762 -1.40 18.08 13.06
C ARG A 762 -0.86 17.41 14.32
N VAL A 763 -0.36 18.18 15.30
CA VAL A 763 0.07 17.64 16.60
C VAL A 763 -1.09 16.95 17.32
N LEU A 764 -2.26 17.60 17.35
CA LEU A 764 -3.45 16.97 17.96
C LEU A 764 -3.85 15.67 17.24
N ALA A 765 -3.84 15.65 15.91
CA ALA A 765 -4.16 14.43 15.15
C ALA A 765 -3.18 13.28 15.45
N GLU A 766 -1.88 13.56 15.55
CA GLU A 766 -0.86 12.56 15.90
C GLU A 766 -1.04 12.06 17.34
N MET A 767 -1.37 12.93 18.31
CA MET A 767 -1.69 12.51 19.68
C MET A 767 -2.92 11.59 19.73
N LEU A 768 -3.95 11.87 18.93
CA LEU A 768 -5.13 11.01 18.81
C LEU A 768 -4.78 9.65 18.21
N ASP A 769 -3.91 9.66 17.20
CA ASP A 769 -3.45 8.44 16.54
C ASP A 769 -2.67 7.53 17.50
N GLU A 770 -1.71 8.07 18.22
CA GLU A 770 -0.96 7.33 19.26
C GLU A 770 -1.88 6.69 20.29
N ARG A 771 -2.91 7.42 20.74
CA ARG A 771 -3.87 6.90 21.71
C ARG A 771 -4.74 5.78 21.14
N ALA A 772 -5.15 5.87 19.88
CA ALA A 772 -5.91 4.80 19.23
C ALA A 772 -5.06 3.53 19.07
N GLN A 773 -3.80 3.67 18.63
CA GLN A 773 -2.88 2.55 18.51
C GLN A 773 -2.59 1.88 19.87
N ASN A 774 -2.50 2.64 20.95
CA ASN A 774 -2.32 2.08 22.30
C ASN A 774 -3.47 1.15 22.73
N VAL A 775 -4.70 1.34 22.22
CA VAL A 775 -5.82 0.41 22.45
C VAL A 775 -5.54 -0.95 21.81
N ARG A 776 -4.97 -0.99 20.61
CA ARG A 776 -4.51 -2.23 19.96
C ARG A 776 -3.56 -2.99 20.88
N PHE A 777 -2.50 -2.33 21.35
CA PHE A 777 -1.44 -2.97 22.14
C PHE A 777 -1.90 -3.40 23.53
N LYS A 778 -2.83 -2.68 24.13
CA LYS A 778 -3.36 -3.04 25.45
C LYS A 778 -4.41 -4.14 25.40
N ARG A 779 -5.18 -4.27 24.32
CA ARG A 779 -6.37 -5.13 24.26
C ARG A 779 -6.33 -6.23 23.21
N GLY A 780 -5.56 -6.10 22.13
CA GLY A 780 -5.47 -7.09 21.05
C GLY A 780 -6.79 -7.39 20.34
N SER A 781 -7.77 -6.46 20.37
CA SER A 781 -9.11 -6.64 19.80
C SER A 781 -9.22 -6.11 18.37
N THR A 782 -8.16 -5.51 17.85
CA THR A 782 -8.09 -4.94 16.51
C THR A 782 -6.67 -5.02 15.96
N TYR A 783 -6.53 -5.09 14.64
CA TYR A 783 -5.22 -5.08 13.98
C TYR A 783 -4.61 -3.69 13.91
N GLY A 784 -5.42 -2.67 13.58
CA GLY A 784 -4.95 -1.29 13.50
C GLY A 784 -6.12 -0.32 13.51
N LEU A 785 -5.99 0.67 14.37
CA LEU A 785 -6.90 1.81 14.46
C LEU A 785 -6.03 3.06 14.42
N TYR A 786 -6.36 3.96 13.52
CA TYR A 786 -5.61 5.18 13.30
C TYR A 786 -6.56 6.37 13.34
N PHE A 787 -6.17 7.45 14.02
CA PHE A 787 -6.82 8.73 13.85
C PHE A 787 -6.07 9.56 12.81
N ARG A 788 -6.84 10.16 11.92
CA ARG A 788 -6.30 11.16 10.99
C ARG A 788 -7.22 12.38 10.95
N ARG A 789 -6.66 13.51 10.59
CA ARG A 789 -7.46 14.66 10.18
C ARG A 789 -7.76 14.53 8.69
N ALA A 790 -9.02 14.27 8.34
CA ALA A 790 -9.51 14.35 6.98
C ALA A 790 -9.76 15.83 6.67
N GLN A 791 -8.90 16.39 5.83
CA GLN A 791 -8.90 17.80 5.51
C GLN A 791 -9.49 18.04 4.13
N HIS A 792 -10.48 18.92 4.06
CA HIS A 792 -11.17 19.31 2.85
C HIS A 792 -11.16 20.83 2.70
N ILE A 793 -11.44 21.34 1.49
CA ILE A 793 -11.70 22.77 1.26
C ILE A 793 -12.95 23.20 2.07
N GLY A 794 -13.93 22.34 2.11
CA GLY A 794 -15.10 22.42 2.99
C GLY A 794 -14.86 21.86 4.39
N PRO A 795 -15.95 21.38 5.06
CA PRO A 795 -15.85 20.83 6.41
C PRO A 795 -14.82 19.71 6.50
N SER A 796 -14.06 19.72 7.58
CA SER A 796 -13.01 18.75 7.89
C SER A 796 -13.34 18.03 9.19
N GLU A 797 -12.66 16.89 9.48
CA GLU A 797 -12.85 16.16 10.72
C GLU A 797 -11.58 15.43 11.18
N TYR A 798 -11.50 15.13 12.48
CA TYR A 798 -10.68 14.04 13.00
C TYR A 798 -11.49 12.76 12.92
N THR A 799 -10.97 11.74 12.29
CA THR A 799 -11.72 10.51 12.07
C THR A 799 -10.87 9.27 12.30
N LEU A 800 -11.49 8.26 12.93
CA LEU A 800 -10.90 6.94 13.13
C LEU A 800 -11.00 6.14 11.84
N VAL A 801 -9.88 5.57 11.40
CA VAL A 801 -9.78 4.76 10.19
C VAL A 801 -9.05 3.45 10.46
N GLY A 802 -9.29 2.45 9.61
CA GLY A 802 -8.54 1.20 9.56
C GLY A 802 -7.85 1.07 8.21
N GLY A 803 -6.63 1.60 8.11
CA GLY A 803 -5.93 1.70 6.82
C GLY A 803 -6.60 2.69 5.88
N ALA A 804 -6.90 2.28 4.64
CA ALA A 804 -7.52 3.14 3.61
C ALA A 804 -9.06 3.27 3.73
N ARG A 805 -9.69 2.52 4.65
CA ARG A 805 -11.16 2.48 4.79
C ARG A 805 -11.63 3.44 5.88
N LEU A 806 -12.82 4.00 5.68
CA LEU A 806 -13.50 4.75 6.72
C LEU A 806 -13.90 3.80 7.86
N GLY A 807 -13.46 4.09 9.07
CA GLY A 807 -13.65 3.26 10.25
C GLY A 807 -12.65 2.09 10.36
N GLY A 808 -12.46 1.61 11.58
CA GLY A 808 -11.62 0.46 11.90
C GLY A 808 -12.44 -0.78 12.18
N THR A 809 -11.94 -1.95 11.81
CA THR A 809 -12.56 -3.25 12.10
C THR A 809 -12.10 -3.78 13.46
N MET A 810 -13.03 -4.32 14.21
CA MET A 810 -12.82 -4.86 15.56
C MET A 810 -13.52 -6.22 15.69
N ASP A 811 -12.99 -7.08 16.54
CA ASP A 811 -13.68 -8.30 16.93
C ASP A 811 -15.09 -7.97 17.43
N ALA A 812 -16.13 -8.61 16.88
CA ALA A 812 -17.53 -8.25 17.11
C ALA A 812 -17.93 -8.38 18.60
N GLU A 813 -17.45 -9.41 19.29
CA GLU A 813 -17.74 -9.63 20.72
C GLU A 813 -17.09 -8.58 21.63
N ARG A 814 -15.99 -7.96 21.18
CA ARG A 814 -15.16 -7.02 21.95
C ARG A 814 -15.18 -5.59 21.41
N ALA A 815 -15.94 -5.32 20.35
CA ALA A 815 -16.01 -4.01 19.73
C ALA A 815 -16.42 -2.92 20.73
N GLY A 816 -17.40 -3.18 21.59
CA GLY A 816 -17.86 -2.24 22.59
C GLY A 816 -16.78 -1.87 23.63
N GLU A 817 -16.00 -2.85 24.08
CA GLU A 817 -14.85 -2.60 24.98
C GLU A 817 -13.78 -1.74 24.30
N SER A 818 -13.50 -1.97 23.01
CA SER A 818 -12.51 -1.20 22.25
C SER A 818 -12.97 0.24 22.05
N ILE A 819 -14.22 0.44 21.63
CA ILE A 819 -14.82 1.76 21.48
C ILE A 819 -14.85 2.52 22.82
N LYS A 820 -15.22 1.82 23.91
CA LYS A 820 -15.15 2.40 25.25
C LYS A 820 -13.75 2.85 25.61
N ALA A 821 -12.75 2.01 25.38
CA ALA A 821 -11.36 2.34 25.70
C ALA A 821 -10.84 3.54 24.89
N ILE A 822 -11.22 3.67 23.60
CA ILE A 822 -10.87 4.85 22.81
C ILE A 822 -11.54 6.08 23.40
N ARG A 823 -12.85 6.03 23.69
CA ARG A 823 -13.58 7.15 24.24
C ARG A 823 -13.07 7.55 25.64
N ASP A 824 -12.79 6.58 26.50
CA ASP A 824 -12.17 6.83 27.82
C ASP A 824 -10.81 7.54 27.65
N SER A 825 -9.97 7.11 26.72
CA SER A 825 -8.68 7.74 26.42
C SER A 825 -8.83 9.17 25.89
N LEU A 826 -9.86 9.45 25.08
CA LEU A 826 -10.19 10.81 24.63
C LEU A 826 -10.70 11.69 25.78
N ASP A 827 -11.48 11.11 26.69
CA ASP A 827 -11.97 11.81 27.89
C ASP A 827 -10.80 12.15 28.84
N ASP A 828 -9.84 11.26 28.99
CA ASP A 828 -8.64 11.49 29.80
C ASP A 828 -7.75 12.57 29.15
N LEU A 829 -7.63 12.56 27.82
CA LEU A 829 -6.96 13.64 27.06
C LEU A 829 -7.63 15.00 27.32
N ARG A 830 -8.97 15.06 27.30
CA ARG A 830 -9.75 16.28 27.59
C ARG A 830 -9.51 16.82 29.00
N LYS A 831 -9.39 15.92 29.99
CA LYS A 831 -9.08 16.26 31.40
C LYS A 831 -7.63 16.68 31.59
N GLY A 832 -6.74 16.36 30.66
CA GLY A 832 -5.30 16.59 30.77
C GLY A 832 -4.67 15.61 31.76
N ASP A 833 -4.72 14.33 31.43
CA ASP A 833 -4.15 13.23 32.21
C ASP A 833 -2.62 13.28 32.30
N ALA A 834 -2.04 12.32 33.01
CA ALA A 834 -0.59 12.24 33.21
C ALA A 834 0.19 11.97 31.91
N ASP A 835 -0.47 11.34 30.91
CA ASP A 835 0.16 10.99 29.64
C ASP A 835 0.18 12.16 28.63
N PHE A 836 -0.58 13.22 28.89
CA PHE A 836 -0.72 14.35 27.95
C PHE A 836 0.61 14.96 27.49
N ASP A 837 1.53 15.21 28.44
CA ASP A 837 2.81 15.87 28.12
C ASP A 837 3.73 14.92 27.36
N VAL A 838 3.66 13.61 27.62
CA VAL A 838 4.40 12.58 26.88
C VAL A 838 3.87 12.44 25.47
N ASP A 839 2.56 12.30 25.29
CA ASP A 839 1.91 12.24 23.97
C ASP A 839 2.23 13.49 23.14
N PHE A 840 2.18 14.68 23.78
CA PHE A 840 2.50 15.94 23.12
C PHE A 840 3.96 15.99 22.60
N VAL A 841 4.92 15.62 23.43
CA VAL A 841 6.35 15.63 23.06
C VAL A 841 6.61 14.61 21.94
N ARG A 842 6.04 13.41 22.07
CA ARG A 842 6.18 12.33 21.08
C ARG A 842 5.56 12.72 19.75
N ALA A 843 4.31 13.15 19.74
CA ALA A 843 3.60 13.57 18.52
C ALA A 843 4.33 14.71 17.79
N ARG A 844 4.78 15.74 18.54
CA ARG A 844 5.55 16.85 17.96
C ARG A 844 6.84 16.37 17.31
N ARG A 845 7.58 15.50 17.98
CA ARG A 845 8.83 14.94 17.48
C ARG A 845 8.63 14.07 16.25
N THR A 846 7.65 13.19 16.26
CA THR A 846 7.29 12.33 15.10
C THR A 846 6.97 13.18 13.87
N LEU A 847 6.17 14.24 14.04
CA LEU A 847 5.82 15.14 12.94
C LEU A 847 7.01 15.94 12.41
N ILE A 848 7.88 16.45 13.31
CA ILE A 848 9.11 17.13 12.91
C ILE A 848 9.99 16.17 12.09
N SER A 849 10.18 14.94 12.55
CA SER A 849 10.95 13.93 11.86
C SER A 849 10.36 13.59 10.48
N LYS A 850 9.04 13.40 10.41
CA LYS A 850 8.32 13.17 9.14
C LYS A 850 8.54 14.32 8.15
N LEU A 851 8.38 15.57 8.58
CA LEU A 851 8.55 16.74 7.71
C LEU A 851 10.00 17.00 7.31
N LEU A 852 10.97 16.78 8.20
CA LEU A 852 12.39 16.92 7.87
C LEU A 852 12.87 15.79 6.96
N GLY A 853 12.30 14.62 7.15
CA GLY A 853 12.63 13.42 6.39
C GLY A 853 12.06 13.39 4.99
N GLU A 854 11.17 14.28 4.63
CA GLU A 854 10.33 14.34 3.42
C GLU A 854 10.59 13.24 2.37
N SER A 855 9.52 12.66 1.84
CA SER A 855 9.58 11.61 0.83
C SER A 855 10.48 11.99 -0.35
N THR A 856 11.30 11.05 -0.81
CA THR A 856 12.01 11.17 -2.09
C THR A 856 11.16 10.68 -3.25
N VAL A 857 9.98 10.12 -2.96
CA VAL A 857 9.04 9.57 -3.93
C VAL A 857 8.39 10.71 -4.69
N THR A 858 8.56 10.73 -5.99
CA THR A 858 8.07 11.82 -6.86
C THR A 858 6.55 11.98 -6.79
N GLU A 859 5.80 10.90 -6.62
CA GLU A 859 4.34 10.94 -6.43
C GLU A 859 3.95 11.65 -5.13
N ASP A 860 4.64 11.37 -4.01
CA ASP A 860 4.34 12.01 -2.72
C ASP A 860 4.68 13.50 -2.74
N LEU A 861 5.79 13.85 -3.38
CA LEU A 861 6.18 15.25 -3.59
C LEU A 861 5.17 15.98 -4.47
N ALA A 862 4.71 15.36 -5.56
CA ALA A 862 3.67 15.92 -6.42
C ALA A 862 2.34 16.08 -5.66
N ARG A 863 1.94 15.08 -4.86
CA ARG A 863 0.76 15.15 -4.00
C ARG A 863 0.85 16.31 -3.00
N THR A 864 2.02 16.53 -2.40
CA THR A 864 2.27 17.64 -1.48
C THR A 864 2.16 18.99 -2.21
N LEU A 865 2.74 19.13 -3.40
CA LEU A 865 2.60 20.33 -4.23
C LEU A 865 1.15 20.54 -4.68
N GLY A 866 0.44 19.46 -4.98
CA GLY A 866 -0.98 19.47 -5.28
C GLY A 866 -1.83 19.96 -4.10
N TYR A 867 -1.51 19.54 -2.89
CA TYR A 867 -2.12 20.04 -1.66
C TYR A 867 -1.85 21.56 -1.51
N ILE A 868 -0.59 21.98 -1.63
CA ILE A 868 -0.19 23.39 -1.56
C ILE A 868 -0.98 24.24 -2.57
N SER A 869 -1.09 23.76 -3.82
CA SER A 869 -1.87 24.44 -4.87
C SER A 869 -3.37 24.46 -4.54
N ASN A 870 -3.93 23.38 -4.06
CA ASN A 870 -5.37 23.24 -3.78
C ASN A 870 -5.84 24.23 -2.70
N TYR A 871 -4.99 24.43 -1.67
CA TYR A 871 -5.29 25.36 -0.56
C TYR A 871 -4.70 26.76 -0.76
N GLY A 872 -4.16 27.06 -1.96
CA GLY A 872 -3.60 28.38 -2.26
C GLY A 872 -2.40 28.77 -1.39
N GLN A 873 -1.62 27.80 -0.93
CA GLN A 873 -0.48 28.01 -0.05
C GLN A 873 0.79 28.33 -0.85
N GLU A 874 1.78 28.93 -0.20
CA GLU A 874 3.10 29.19 -0.77
C GLU A 874 3.95 27.90 -0.81
N LEU A 875 4.94 27.82 -1.71
CA LEU A 875 5.78 26.63 -1.86
C LEU A 875 6.61 26.30 -0.61
N ASP A 876 6.82 27.25 0.29
CA ASP A 876 7.48 27.06 1.58
C ASP A 876 6.54 26.60 2.71
N PHE A 877 5.31 26.21 2.36
CA PHE A 877 4.26 25.85 3.32
C PHE A 877 4.71 24.78 4.34
N ASN A 878 5.40 23.71 3.88
CA ASN A 878 5.89 22.68 4.78
C ASN A 878 6.88 23.23 5.81
N ASN A 879 7.73 24.19 5.43
CA ASN A 879 8.62 24.86 6.37
C ASN A 879 7.85 25.74 7.37
N LYS A 880 6.79 26.43 6.95
CA LYS A 880 5.91 27.15 7.86
C LYS A 880 5.25 26.22 8.88
N VAL A 881 4.68 25.12 8.41
CA VAL A 881 4.07 24.10 9.29
C VAL A 881 5.11 23.50 10.24
N LEU A 882 6.32 23.23 9.76
CA LEU A 882 7.42 22.74 10.59
C LEU A 882 7.75 23.71 11.73
N GLN A 883 7.85 25.02 11.44
CA GLN A 883 8.07 26.06 12.45
C GLN A 883 6.88 26.19 13.41
N GLU A 884 5.64 26.09 12.92
CA GLU A 884 4.45 26.05 13.76
C GLU A 884 4.48 24.86 14.74
N ILE A 885 4.77 23.64 14.26
CA ILE A 885 4.87 22.43 15.10
C ILE A 885 5.97 22.60 16.13
N ALA A 886 7.13 23.15 15.76
CA ALA A 886 8.22 23.39 16.68
C ALA A 886 7.86 24.40 17.77
N ALA A 887 7.05 25.41 17.43
CA ALA A 887 6.65 26.50 18.32
C ALA A 887 5.35 26.20 19.11
N VAL A 888 4.59 25.17 18.75
CA VAL A 888 3.33 24.85 19.41
C VAL A 888 3.53 24.55 20.92
N SER A 889 2.62 25.05 21.74
CA SER A 889 2.64 24.85 23.19
C SER A 889 1.56 23.88 23.64
N PRO A 890 1.74 23.18 24.77
CA PRO A 890 0.69 22.38 25.40
C PRO A 890 -0.62 23.15 25.63
N ALA A 891 -0.54 24.44 25.93
CA ALA A 891 -1.71 25.29 26.14
C ALA A 891 -2.56 25.46 24.86
N GLN A 892 -1.92 25.60 23.69
CA GLN A 892 -2.61 25.68 22.41
C GLN A 892 -3.33 24.36 22.08
N ILE A 893 -2.68 23.21 22.31
CA ILE A 893 -3.33 21.90 22.11
C ILE A 893 -4.52 21.74 23.04
N ARG A 894 -4.40 22.09 24.34
CA ARG A 894 -5.53 22.04 25.28
C ARG A 894 -6.69 22.94 24.82
N ALA A 895 -6.41 24.08 24.20
CA ALA A 895 -7.44 24.95 23.65
C ALA A 895 -8.15 24.29 22.46
N LEU A 896 -7.40 23.67 21.53
CA LEU A 896 -7.97 22.91 20.39
C LEU A 896 -8.81 21.72 20.85
N ILE A 897 -8.32 20.94 21.81
CA ILE A 897 -9.06 19.81 22.39
C ILE A 897 -10.44 20.27 22.90
N LYS A 898 -10.47 21.41 23.59
CA LYS A 898 -11.71 21.95 24.15
C LYS A 898 -12.73 22.37 23.08
N THR A 899 -12.24 22.82 21.91
CA THR A 899 -13.10 23.34 20.85
C THR A 899 -13.43 22.29 19.78
N GLU A 900 -12.45 21.47 19.39
CA GLU A 900 -12.58 20.55 18.26
C GLU A 900 -12.87 19.10 18.69
N LEU A 901 -12.65 18.74 19.97
CA LEU A 901 -13.03 17.44 20.53
C LEU A 901 -14.19 17.55 21.54
N ASP A 902 -15.14 18.47 21.31
CA ASP A 902 -16.33 18.61 22.15
C ASP A 902 -17.18 17.32 22.10
N PRO A 903 -17.47 16.65 23.23
CA PRO A 903 -18.33 15.45 23.26
C PRO A 903 -19.71 15.64 22.66
N ASN A 904 -20.24 16.88 22.65
CA ASN A 904 -21.52 17.19 22.01
C ASN A 904 -21.47 17.08 20.46
N ASN A 905 -20.27 17.07 19.91
CA ASN A 905 -20.04 16.92 18.46
C ASN A 905 -19.54 15.52 18.07
N GLU A 906 -19.49 14.59 19.01
CA GLU A 906 -19.05 13.23 18.76
C GLU A 906 -19.98 12.50 17.78
N VAL A 907 -19.41 11.83 16.82
CA VAL A 907 -20.10 10.93 15.89
C VAL A 907 -19.51 9.54 16.05
N VAL A 908 -20.37 8.55 16.34
CA VAL A 908 -19.99 7.13 16.31
C VAL A 908 -20.95 6.40 15.39
N VAL A 909 -20.41 5.82 14.32
CA VAL A 909 -21.20 4.98 13.42
C VAL A 909 -20.61 3.59 13.37
N MET A 910 -21.44 2.56 13.51
CA MET A 910 -21.03 1.15 13.49
C MET A 910 -21.72 0.41 12.36
N LEU A 911 -20.99 -0.55 11.76
CA LEU A 911 -21.53 -1.49 10.77
C LEU A 911 -21.27 -2.92 11.26
N GLY A 912 -22.30 -3.73 11.37
CA GLY A 912 -22.20 -5.13 11.79
C GLY A 912 -23.60 -5.77 11.87
N ASP A 913 -23.70 -7.03 12.26
CA ASP A 913 -25.03 -7.58 12.51
C ASP A 913 -25.68 -6.92 13.73
N LYS A 914 -26.99 -6.93 13.76
CA LYS A 914 -27.78 -6.17 14.73
C LYS A 914 -27.43 -6.48 16.19
N ALA A 915 -27.24 -7.75 16.51
CA ALA A 915 -26.98 -8.16 17.89
C ALA A 915 -25.62 -7.65 18.38
N HIS A 916 -24.57 -7.75 17.55
CA HIS A 916 -23.25 -7.26 17.88
C HIS A 916 -23.18 -5.73 17.94
N VAL A 917 -23.84 -5.03 17.04
CA VAL A 917 -23.92 -3.56 17.06
C VAL A 917 -24.63 -3.05 18.32
N GLU A 918 -25.79 -3.63 18.69
CA GLU A 918 -26.51 -3.26 19.90
C GLU A 918 -25.69 -3.57 21.17
N LYS A 919 -25.05 -4.76 21.20
CA LYS A 919 -24.13 -5.13 22.27
C LYS A 919 -22.95 -4.17 22.37
N ALA A 920 -22.34 -3.82 21.26
CA ALA A 920 -21.18 -2.91 21.22
C ALA A 920 -21.53 -1.51 21.76
N PHE A 921 -22.69 -0.97 21.43
CA PHE A 921 -23.18 0.27 22.04
C PHE A 921 -23.40 0.15 23.55
N ALA A 922 -24.03 -0.93 23.99
CA ALA A 922 -24.29 -1.17 25.41
C ALA A 922 -22.98 -1.28 26.20
N ASP A 923 -22.03 -2.09 25.75
CA ASP A 923 -20.72 -2.29 26.39
C ASP A 923 -19.88 -1.00 26.38
N ALA A 924 -20.01 -0.18 25.34
CA ALA A 924 -19.39 1.15 25.27
C ALA A 924 -20.08 2.20 26.14
N GLY A 925 -21.19 1.86 26.83
CA GLY A 925 -21.98 2.78 27.65
C GLY A 925 -22.70 3.87 26.85
N ILE A 926 -22.93 3.66 25.55
CA ILE A 926 -23.57 4.59 24.65
C ILE A 926 -25.08 4.35 24.68
N LYS A 927 -25.82 5.43 24.91
CA LYS A 927 -27.31 5.45 24.94
C LYS A 927 -27.83 6.29 23.77
N ASP A 928 -29.16 6.26 23.59
CA ASP A 928 -29.85 7.06 22.56
C ASP A 928 -29.34 6.78 21.13
N THR A 929 -29.20 5.49 20.82
CA THR A 929 -28.69 5.01 19.55
C THR A 929 -29.80 4.90 18.50
N LYS A 930 -29.47 5.20 17.24
CA LYS A 930 -30.31 4.98 16.07
C LYS A 930 -29.84 3.74 15.33
N ILE A 931 -30.73 2.75 15.16
CA ILE A 931 -30.43 1.58 14.31
C ILE A 931 -31.03 1.79 12.92
N VAL A 932 -30.24 1.58 11.88
CA VAL A 932 -30.60 1.74 10.47
C VAL A 932 -30.43 0.41 9.76
N GLU A 933 -31.47 -0.07 9.13
CA GLU A 933 -31.41 -1.26 8.28
C GLU A 933 -31.30 -0.78 6.82
N PRO A 934 -30.29 -1.24 6.05
CA PRO A 934 -30.18 -0.90 4.64
C PRO A 934 -31.41 -1.37 3.85
N ASP A 935 -31.88 -0.56 2.93
CA ASP A 935 -33.01 -0.91 2.07
C ASP A 935 -32.53 -1.69 0.84
N PHE A 936 -32.53 -3.01 0.93
CA PHE A 936 -32.12 -3.89 -0.16
C PHE A 936 -33.12 -3.94 -1.33
N LYS A 937 -34.25 -3.24 -1.23
CA LYS A 937 -35.26 -3.22 -2.28
C LYS A 937 -35.16 -2.01 -3.22
N LYS A 938 -34.35 -1.02 -2.84
CA LYS A 938 -34.07 0.16 -3.64
C LYS A 938 -32.79 0.01 -4.45
#